data_cf35b867e3732ba0f080d78f1b9b8eb5
#
_entry.id   cf35b867e3732ba0f080d78f1b9b8eb5
#
_cell.length_a   1.000
_cell.length_b   1.000
_cell.length_c   1.000
_cell.angle_alpha   90.00
_cell.angle_beta   90.00
_cell.angle_gamma   90.00
#
_symmetry.space_group_name_H-M   'P 1'
#
loop_
_entity.id
_entity.type
_entity.pdbx_description
1 polymer ?
#
loop_
_entity_poly.entity_id
_entity_poly.type
_entity_poly.pdbx_seq_one_letter_code
_entity_poly.pdbx_strand_id
1 'polypeptide(L)'
;MNKTMYWADAYVEKLSTVQDALGHIRPGQRVFIGSSCGEPQHLVNELSLISARFTDLEIVRLLSVESGPLTLIANRSNSQQFKIRSFYLGSGSPSIIRKNKRFITPANLSQIPHMFKSGLMPLNAALIQTTPPDDFGWMSLGVSVDINLAACETADIVICQVNSNMPRVLGRSFIHVNDVDLIVEHEEELLTIKPPPELETANTIAKHISRLIKDGSTIQTSLGITNDATMICLSEKNDLGIHSQYLSDTVMRLFSIGVVTNKKKGFNNGKLVAGSAVGSNLLYEFLDDNPSIEFHPSDYINNPGIIGQHNRMVTLNTAIAIDLTGQVAADALPFNNYTGINGLLDFTRGAAMSQNGKSILMLTATSDHGKKSRIVPNLDSTAVVVPRGDVQFVATEYGVVNLFGKTLQERAMALVSIAHPDFRDELFAQAKELNLIDKERKFKQAIKGVYPLKYEETITINNLAITFRPAKPVDERGVQEHYYTMNRGDIVSRFFHEKKSFVHDQIETTYEIDYVNDLTIVATIGELGFEQIVAVGEYFRNTIINMAEVAYSVSREYQGMGIANILQDKLAQAARDNGIKGLIAYTSPQNKGMIRLFNKLPFQVKSEKDDDMLILSCLFSEPVDKEDEPEKPQPSKG
;
A
#
# COMPACT_ATOMS: atom_id res chain seq x y z
N MET A 1 32.48 40.27 18.37
CA MET A 1 31.04 40.10 18.46
C MET A 1 30.42 41.06 17.44
N ASN A 2 30.09 40.56 16.24
CA ASN A 2 29.27 41.37 15.33
C ASN A 2 27.88 41.54 15.99
N LYS A 3 27.45 42.80 16.15
CA LYS A 3 26.06 43.08 16.53
C LYS A 3 25.20 42.34 15.50
N THR A 4 24.34 41.45 15.94
CA THR A 4 23.28 40.91 15.10
C THR A 4 22.49 42.09 14.52
N MET A 5 22.57 42.24 13.21
CA MET A 5 21.86 43.27 12.47
C MET A 5 20.35 43.00 12.62
N TYR A 6 19.55 44.09 12.72
CA TYR A 6 18.10 43.96 12.70
C TYR A 6 17.71 43.28 11.38
N TRP A 7 16.84 42.29 11.42
CA TRP A 7 16.55 41.46 10.25
C TRP A 7 16.07 42.24 9.02
N ALA A 8 15.29 43.31 9.22
CA ALA A 8 14.80 44.11 8.11
C ALA A 8 15.91 44.89 7.39
N ASP A 9 16.92 45.39 8.14
CA ASP A 9 18.10 46.00 7.54
C ASP A 9 18.94 44.95 6.79
N ALA A 10 19.08 43.78 7.38
CA ALA A 10 19.76 42.63 6.74
C ALA A 10 19.05 42.19 5.46
N TYR A 11 17.72 42.19 5.45
CA TYR A 11 16.92 41.85 4.27
C TYR A 11 17.24 42.78 3.10
N VAL A 12 17.20 44.11 3.36
CA VAL A 12 17.50 45.13 2.35
C VAL A 12 18.93 45.02 1.84
N GLU A 13 19.89 44.76 2.73
CA GLU A 13 21.31 44.60 2.35
C GLU A 13 21.56 43.38 1.46
N LYS A 14 20.78 42.30 1.66
CA LYS A 14 20.87 41.05 0.91
C LYS A 14 20.09 41.00 -0.39
N LEU A 15 19.25 42.04 -0.65
CA LEU A 15 18.54 42.16 -1.93
C LEU A 15 19.54 42.23 -3.09
N SER A 16 19.29 41.42 -4.10
CA SER A 16 20.18 41.26 -5.24
C SER A 16 19.38 41.06 -6.53
N THR A 17 19.95 41.45 -7.65
CA THR A 17 19.45 40.99 -8.95
C THR A 17 19.75 39.50 -9.13
N VAL A 18 18.95 38.83 -9.94
CA VAL A 18 19.19 37.41 -10.22
C VAL A 18 20.56 37.17 -10.89
N GLN A 19 21.01 38.10 -11.74
CA GLN A 19 22.32 38.02 -12.41
C GLN A 19 23.48 38.17 -11.43
N ASP A 20 23.38 39.07 -10.48
CA ASP A 20 24.40 39.28 -9.44
C ASP A 20 24.42 38.07 -8.47
N ALA A 21 23.26 37.61 -8.05
CA ALA A 21 23.14 36.44 -7.17
C ALA A 21 23.77 35.19 -7.80
N LEU A 22 23.41 34.88 -9.04
CA LEU A 22 23.97 33.74 -9.78
C LEU A 22 25.44 33.93 -10.17
N GLY A 23 25.92 35.21 -10.18
CA GLY A 23 27.33 35.55 -10.41
C GLY A 23 28.28 35.01 -9.34
N HIS A 24 27.78 34.63 -8.16
CA HIS A 24 28.56 34.01 -7.09
C HIS A 24 28.85 32.52 -7.32
N ILE A 25 28.10 31.88 -8.24
CA ILE A 25 28.30 30.47 -8.59
C ILE A 25 29.48 30.37 -9.57
N ARG A 26 30.40 29.43 -9.27
CA ARG A 26 31.66 29.23 -10.05
C ARG A 26 31.66 27.87 -10.74
N PRO A 27 32.40 27.71 -11.86
CA PRO A 27 32.61 26.41 -12.49
C PRO A 27 33.12 25.35 -11.50
N GLY A 28 32.69 24.11 -11.69
CA GLY A 28 33.08 22.96 -10.84
C GLY A 28 32.38 22.88 -9.48
N GLN A 29 31.52 23.85 -9.13
CA GLN A 29 30.79 23.85 -7.87
C GLN A 29 29.59 22.89 -7.89
N ARG A 30 29.15 22.53 -6.68
CA ARG A 30 27.93 21.76 -6.44
C ARG A 30 26.82 22.67 -5.95
N VAL A 31 25.72 22.73 -6.71
CA VAL A 31 24.59 23.60 -6.47
C VAL A 31 23.35 22.76 -6.20
N PHE A 32 22.80 22.89 -5.01
CA PHE A 32 21.50 22.34 -4.68
C PHE A 32 20.39 23.21 -5.26
N ILE A 33 19.35 22.59 -5.82
CA ILE A 33 18.14 23.29 -6.30
C ILE A 33 16.94 22.74 -5.54
N GLY A 34 16.13 23.64 -4.99
CA GLY A 34 14.90 23.35 -4.26
C GLY A 34 14.01 22.35 -4.97
N SER A 35 13.34 21.50 -4.20
CA SER A 35 12.69 20.30 -4.68
C SER A 35 11.26 20.50 -5.11
N SER A 36 10.78 19.62 -6.00
CA SER A 36 9.37 19.40 -6.31
C SER A 36 8.64 20.68 -6.76
N CYS A 37 7.46 20.96 -6.20
CA CYS A 37 6.68 22.15 -6.51
C CYS A 37 7.25 23.44 -5.90
N GLY A 38 8.23 23.33 -4.98
CA GLY A 38 8.99 24.45 -4.42
C GLY A 38 10.25 24.82 -5.22
N GLU A 39 10.44 24.30 -6.44
CA GLU A 39 11.56 24.66 -7.32
C GLU A 39 11.55 26.18 -7.58
N PRO A 40 12.68 26.92 -7.35
CA PRO A 40 12.79 28.35 -7.60
C PRO A 40 12.92 28.61 -9.10
N GLN A 41 11.78 28.66 -9.81
CA GLN A 41 11.71 28.60 -11.27
C GLN A 41 12.46 29.76 -11.93
N HIS A 42 12.35 30.97 -11.38
CA HIS A 42 13.05 32.14 -11.93
C HIS A 42 14.57 31.98 -11.84
N LEU A 43 15.10 31.61 -10.67
CA LEU A 43 16.54 31.36 -10.51
C LEU A 43 17.05 30.26 -11.46
N VAL A 44 16.26 29.20 -11.64
CA VAL A 44 16.64 28.06 -12.50
C VAL A 44 16.58 28.45 -13.99
N ASN A 45 15.60 29.23 -14.41
CA ASN A 45 15.51 29.74 -15.79
C ASN A 45 16.70 30.63 -16.13
N GLU A 46 17.05 31.57 -15.23
CA GLU A 46 18.18 32.47 -15.43
C GLU A 46 19.52 31.70 -15.42
N LEU A 47 19.67 30.70 -14.51
CA LEU A 47 20.82 29.81 -14.51
C LEU A 47 21.01 29.09 -15.87
N SER A 48 19.90 28.72 -16.51
CA SER A 48 19.90 28.13 -17.84
C SER A 48 20.39 29.09 -18.92
N LEU A 49 19.93 30.34 -18.86
CA LEU A 49 20.32 31.39 -19.84
C LEU A 49 21.81 31.72 -19.78
N ILE A 50 22.40 31.70 -18.60
CA ILE A 50 23.82 31.97 -18.41
C ILE A 50 24.67 30.69 -18.44
N SER A 51 24.11 29.56 -18.85
CA SER A 51 24.77 28.24 -18.85
C SER A 51 26.13 28.21 -19.55
N ALA A 52 26.34 29.04 -20.56
CA ALA A 52 27.62 29.16 -21.26
C ALA A 52 28.79 29.62 -20.35
N ARG A 53 28.51 30.23 -19.20
CA ARG A 53 29.52 30.64 -18.22
C ARG A 53 30.00 29.49 -17.34
N PHE A 54 29.28 28.36 -17.32
CA PHE A 54 29.59 27.25 -16.45
C PHE A 54 30.21 26.10 -17.21
N THR A 55 31.24 25.56 -16.62
CA THR A 55 31.85 24.31 -17.06
C THR A 55 31.82 23.39 -15.84
N ASP A 56 31.28 22.16 -16.02
CA ASP A 56 31.31 21.10 -15.02
C ASP A 56 30.56 21.46 -13.71
N LEU A 57 29.44 22.19 -13.79
CA LEU A 57 28.58 22.45 -12.65
C LEU A 57 27.80 21.18 -12.27
N GLU A 58 27.86 20.78 -11.00
CA GLU A 58 27.06 19.66 -10.48
C GLU A 58 25.78 20.20 -9.81
N ILE A 59 24.63 19.94 -10.42
CA ILE A 59 23.33 20.27 -9.84
C ILE A 59 22.85 19.09 -9.02
N VAL A 60 22.50 19.32 -7.75
CA VAL A 60 21.93 18.32 -6.83
C VAL A 60 20.45 18.60 -6.63
N ARG A 61 19.60 17.57 -6.81
CA ARG A 61 18.15 17.67 -6.62
C ARG A 61 17.56 16.42 -6.01
N LEU A 62 16.40 16.55 -5.37
CA LEU A 62 15.58 15.40 -4.98
C LEU A 62 14.63 15.03 -6.12
N LEU A 63 13.54 15.73 -6.26
CA LEU A 63 12.48 15.50 -7.24
C LEU A 63 12.27 16.78 -8.05
N SER A 64 12.06 16.66 -9.36
CA SER A 64 11.60 17.78 -10.20
C SER A 64 10.30 17.41 -10.90
N VAL A 65 9.42 18.38 -11.01
CA VAL A 65 8.17 18.26 -11.76
C VAL A 65 8.49 18.27 -13.28
N GLU A 66 7.72 17.54 -14.10
CA GLU A 66 7.96 17.48 -15.55
C GLU A 66 7.92 18.86 -16.24
N SER A 67 7.03 19.73 -15.76
CA SER A 67 6.89 21.11 -16.24
C SER A 67 7.94 22.08 -15.69
N GLY A 68 8.72 21.65 -14.69
CA GLY A 68 9.71 22.51 -14.04
C GLY A 68 10.88 22.87 -14.95
N PRO A 69 11.43 24.12 -14.83
CA PRO A 69 12.58 24.58 -15.61
C PRO A 69 13.78 23.65 -15.53
N LEU A 70 14.08 23.09 -14.36
CA LEU A 70 15.21 22.16 -14.17
C LEU A 70 15.06 20.89 -15.01
N THR A 71 13.85 20.36 -15.16
CA THR A 71 13.60 19.20 -16.03
C THR A 71 13.82 19.58 -17.50
N LEU A 72 13.43 20.78 -17.93
CA LEU A 72 13.68 21.27 -19.28
C LEU A 72 15.17 21.48 -19.55
N ILE A 73 15.93 21.99 -18.58
CA ILE A 73 17.39 22.11 -18.65
C ILE A 73 18.03 20.72 -18.79
N ALA A 74 17.62 19.77 -17.97
CA ALA A 74 18.12 18.39 -18.03
C ALA A 74 17.94 17.74 -19.41
N ASN A 75 16.91 18.13 -20.13
CA ASN A 75 16.64 17.67 -21.49
C ASN A 75 17.52 18.32 -22.56
N ARG A 76 17.87 19.59 -22.39
CA ARG A 76 18.56 20.43 -23.39
C ARG A 76 20.06 20.51 -23.18
N SER A 77 20.53 20.37 -21.93
CA SER A 77 21.92 20.64 -21.57
C SER A 77 22.92 19.67 -22.21
N ASN A 78 24.03 20.24 -22.66
CA ASN A 78 25.19 19.49 -23.06
C ASN A 78 25.88 18.95 -21.77
N SER A 79 26.25 17.69 -21.72
CA SER A 79 26.85 17.04 -20.54
C SER A 79 28.15 17.67 -20.02
N GLN A 80 28.70 18.62 -20.77
CA GLN A 80 29.89 19.39 -20.38
C GLN A 80 29.59 20.59 -19.48
N GLN A 81 28.36 21.12 -19.50
CA GLN A 81 27.95 22.29 -18.73
C GLN A 81 27.36 21.91 -17.38
N PHE A 82 26.39 20.98 -17.39
CA PHE A 82 25.67 20.56 -16.19
C PHE A 82 25.72 19.05 -16.03
N LYS A 83 26.06 18.59 -14.82
CA LYS A 83 25.87 17.22 -14.33
C LYS A 83 24.73 17.25 -13.33
N ILE A 84 23.63 16.58 -13.61
CA ILE A 84 22.47 16.59 -12.70
C ILE A 84 22.48 15.32 -11.87
N ARG A 85 22.86 15.44 -10.60
CA ARG A 85 22.75 14.39 -9.59
C ARG A 85 21.35 14.39 -9.02
N SER A 86 20.65 13.26 -9.14
CA SER A 86 19.30 13.08 -8.62
C SER A 86 19.28 11.97 -7.57
N PHE A 87 18.52 12.17 -6.50
CA PHE A 87 18.20 11.11 -5.54
C PHE A 87 16.91 10.39 -5.93
N TYR A 88 15.98 11.12 -6.54
CA TYR A 88 14.72 10.59 -7.02
C TYR A 88 14.32 11.30 -8.32
N LEU A 89 13.94 10.52 -9.34
CA LEU A 89 13.63 11.08 -10.66
C LEU A 89 12.14 11.37 -10.87
N GLY A 90 11.29 10.83 -10.00
CA GLY A 90 9.84 10.92 -10.21
C GLY A 90 9.36 10.18 -11.45
N SER A 91 8.24 10.62 -12.02
CA SER A 91 7.60 10.04 -13.21
C SER A 91 8.15 10.58 -14.53
N GLY A 92 9.37 11.08 -14.53
CA GLY A 92 9.98 11.70 -15.71
C GLY A 92 10.03 10.79 -16.94
N SER A 93 10.07 11.41 -18.13
CA SER A 93 10.07 10.69 -19.40
C SER A 93 11.24 9.69 -19.49
N PRO A 94 11.03 8.48 -20.06
CA PRO A 94 12.06 7.45 -20.19
C PRO A 94 13.36 7.93 -20.89
N SER A 95 13.25 8.94 -21.73
CA SER A 95 14.42 9.52 -22.43
C SER A 95 15.32 10.32 -21.50
N ILE A 96 14.76 11.05 -20.54
CA ILE A 96 15.49 11.82 -19.51
C ILE A 96 16.22 10.85 -18.59
N ILE A 97 15.53 9.81 -18.16
CA ILE A 97 16.06 8.78 -17.27
C ILE A 97 17.26 8.10 -17.90
N ARG A 98 17.20 7.73 -19.19
CA ARG A 98 18.29 7.07 -19.91
C ARG A 98 19.55 7.92 -20.00
N LYS A 99 19.42 9.22 -20.26
CA LYS A 99 20.56 10.15 -20.38
C LYS A 99 21.28 10.37 -19.06
N ASN A 100 20.53 10.42 -17.93
CA ASN A 100 21.08 10.78 -16.62
C ASN A 100 21.31 9.60 -15.67
N LYS A 101 21.14 8.37 -16.14
CA LYS A 101 21.27 7.13 -15.35
C LYS A 101 22.51 7.09 -14.45
N ARG A 102 23.66 7.49 -14.96
CA ARG A 102 24.93 7.45 -14.23
C ARG A 102 25.05 8.45 -13.07
N PHE A 103 24.14 9.42 -12.98
CA PHE A 103 24.15 10.47 -11.97
C PHE A 103 23.07 10.26 -10.88
N ILE A 104 22.39 9.12 -10.87
CA ILE A 104 21.46 8.78 -9.80
C ILE A 104 22.29 8.33 -8.59
N THR A 105 21.98 8.90 -7.43
CA THR A 105 22.58 8.53 -6.15
C THR A 105 21.54 7.74 -5.34
N PRO A 106 21.68 6.41 -5.24
CA PRO A 106 20.77 5.61 -4.43
C PRO A 106 20.96 5.95 -2.94
N ALA A 107 19.90 6.43 -2.30
CA ALA A 107 19.89 6.70 -0.86
C ALA A 107 18.46 6.62 -0.32
N ASN A 108 18.33 6.17 0.93
CA ASN A 108 17.07 6.36 1.67
C ASN A 108 16.92 7.85 1.99
N LEU A 109 15.70 8.35 1.90
CA LEU A 109 15.45 9.78 2.06
C LEU A 109 15.82 10.30 3.46
N SER A 110 15.67 9.46 4.49
CA SER A 110 16.12 9.77 5.85
C SER A 110 17.61 10.09 5.98
N GLN A 111 18.44 9.58 5.06
CA GLN A 111 19.90 9.67 5.13
C GLN A 111 20.45 10.91 4.41
N ILE A 112 19.71 11.52 3.49
CA ILE A 112 20.19 12.62 2.64
C ILE A 112 20.55 13.86 3.48
N PRO A 113 19.73 14.33 4.43
CA PRO A 113 20.13 15.46 5.30
C PRO A 113 21.44 15.20 6.05
N HIS A 114 21.68 13.97 6.47
CA HIS A 114 22.94 13.60 7.13
C HIS A 114 24.13 13.71 6.17
N MET A 115 23.98 13.35 4.88
CA MET A 115 25.06 13.50 3.90
C MET A 115 25.49 14.97 3.74
N PHE A 116 24.55 15.91 3.79
CA PHE A 116 24.84 17.34 3.74
C PHE A 116 25.49 17.80 5.06
N LYS A 117 24.85 17.54 6.19
CA LYS A 117 25.31 17.99 7.52
C LYS A 117 26.64 17.42 7.95
N SER A 118 27.00 16.21 7.53
CA SER A 118 28.29 15.59 7.83
C SER A 118 29.42 15.98 6.87
N GLY A 119 29.10 16.74 5.81
CA GLY A 119 30.06 17.11 4.77
C GLY A 119 30.47 15.97 3.83
N LEU A 120 29.79 14.80 3.88
CA LEU A 120 29.98 13.72 2.90
C LEU A 120 29.59 14.17 1.49
N MET A 121 28.64 15.09 1.40
CA MET A 121 28.23 15.76 0.16
C MET A 121 28.16 17.27 0.42
N PRO A 122 29.30 17.99 0.38
CA PRO A 122 29.30 19.42 0.60
C PRO A 122 28.56 20.14 -0.53
N LEU A 123 27.83 21.19 -0.18
CA LEU A 123 27.09 22.05 -1.11
C LEU A 123 27.73 23.43 -1.14
N ASN A 124 28.09 23.92 -2.34
CA ASN A 124 28.67 25.26 -2.48
C ASN A 124 27.58 26.34 -2.59
N ALA A 125 26.44 26.01 -3.16
CA ALA A 125 25.30 26.91 -3.18
C ALA A 125 23.98 26.13 -3.02
N ALA A 126 22.98 26.79 -2.42
CA ALA A 126 21.60 26.33 -2.39
C ALA A 126 20.70 27.40 -3.03
N LEU A 127 19.98 27.04 -4.07
CA LEU A 127 18.93 27.84 -4.69
C LEU A 127 17.59 27.35 -4.15
N ILE A 128 16.90 28.19 -3.39
CA ILE A 128 15.65 27.83 -2.71
C ILE A 128 14.56 28.85 -2.96
N GLN A 129 13.32 28.51 -2.63
CA GLN A 129 12.17 29.41 -2.69
C GLN A 129 11.47 29.47 -1.34
N THR A 130 11.06 30.66 -0.90
CA THR A 130 10.41 30.88 0.39
C THR A 130 9.27 31.90 0.29
N THR A 131 8.50 32.02 1.39
CA THR A 131 7.61 33.16 1.63
C THR A 131 8.41 34.45 1.84
N PRO A 132 7.80 35.62 1.75
CA PRO A 132 8.31 36.84 2.39
C PRO A 132 8.57 36.61 3.89
N PRO A 133 9.50 37.40 4.52
CA PRO A 133 9.72 37.28 5.95
C PRO A 133 8.51 37.77 6.75
N ASP A 134 8.26 37.10 7.88
CA ASP A 134 7.28 37.58 8.87
C ASP A 134 7.86 38.71 9.73
N ASP A 135 7.07 39.23 10.69
CA ASP A 135 7.46 40.32 11.59
C ASP A 135 8.74 40.08 12.38
N PHE A 136 9.20 38.86 12.43
CA PHE A 136 10.41 38.40 13.15
C PHE A 136 11.56 38.02 12.22
N GLY A 137 11.37 38.11 10.90
CA GLY A 137 12.39 37.77 9.89
C GLY A 137 12.42 36.28 9.51
N TRP A 138 11.41 35.49 9.88
CA TRP A 138 11.30 34.09 9.47
C TRP A 138 10.58 33.95 8.13
N MET A 139 11.16 33.17 7.25
CA MET A 139 10.66 32.83 5.92
C MET A 139 10.36 31.33 5.85
N SER A 140 9.14 30.97 5.45
CA SER A 140 8.76 29.57 5.30
C SER A 140 9.28 28.97 3.99
N LEU A 141 9.82 27.75 4.03
CA LEU A 141 10.13 26.95 2.84
C LEU A 141 8.86 26.43 2.12
N GLY A 142 7.69 26.71 2.69
CA GLY A 142 6.39 26.46 2.08
C GLY A 142 6.15 25.01 1.72
N VAL A 143 5.88 24.76 0.44
CA VAL A 143 5.45 23.45 -0.07
C VAL A 143 6.55 22.38 -0.08
N SER A 144 7.83 22.73 0.17
CA SER A 144 8.94 21.78 0.06
C SER A 144 9.99 22.00 1.14
N VAL A 145 9.88 21.25 2.24
CA VAL A 145 10.81 21.32 3.37
C VAL A 145 11.85 20.19 3.29
N ASP A 146 11.42 18.99 3.06
CA ASP A 146 12.13 17.71 2.84
C ASP A 146 13.65 17.75 3.10
N ILE A 147 14.49 17.85 2.07
CA ILE A 147 15.95 18.01 2.18
C ILE A 147 16.39 19.47 2.01
N ASN A 148 15.45 20.38 1.67
CA ASN A 148 15.72 21.80 1.45
C ASN A 148 16.29 22.46 2.71
N LEU A 149 15.69 22.19 3.87
CA LEU A 149 16.17 22.77 5.12
C LEU A 149 17.64 22.38 5.41
N ALA A 150 18.00 21.10 5.21
CA ALA A 150 19.37 20.65 5.42
C ALA A 150 20.34 21.27 4.40
N ALA A 151 19.90 21.51 3.18
CA ALA A 151 20.70 22.19 2.17
C ALA A 151 20.95 23.65 2.57
N CYS A 152 19.94 24.37 3.08
CA CYS A 152 20.09 25.72 3.61
C CYS A 152 21.05 25.80 4.80
N GLU A 153 20.94 24.81 5.73
CA GLU A 153 21.78 24.75 6.93
C GLU A 153 23.28 24.47 6.64
N THR A 154 23.61 24.00 5.42
CA THR A 154 24.96 23.48 5.12
C THR A 154 25.65 24.03 3.88
N ALA A 155 24.94 24.70 2.99
CA ALA A 155 25.54 25.31 1.81
C ALA A 155 26.46 26.49 2.17
N ASP A 156 27.56 26.66 1.41
CA ASP A 156 28.47 27.81 1.58
C ASP A 156 27.75 29.15 1.28
N ILE A 157 26.79 29.14 0.33
CA ILE A 157 26.00 30.31 -0.07
C ILE A 157 24.53 29.87 -0.24
N VAL A 158 23.61 30.57 0.40
CA VAL A 158 22.17 30.37 0.26
C VAL A 158 21.56 31.53 -0.54
N ILE A 159 21.04 31.24 -1.72
CA ILE A 159 20.36 32.19 -2.61
C ILE A 159 18.86 31.88 -2.55
N CYS A 160 18.09 32.83 -2.03
CA CYS A 160 16.67 32.68 -1.78
C CYS A 160 15.84 33.47 -2.78
N GLN A 161 14.94 32.80 -3.51
CA GLN A 161 13.86 33.44 -4.24
C GLN A 161 12.68 33.64 -3.30
N VAL A 162 12.36 34.89 -3.00
CA VAL A 162 11.20 35.23 -2.18
C VAL A 162 9.98 35.40 -3.08
N ASN A 163 8.93 34.61 -2.82
CA ASN A 163 7.71 34.55 -3.61
C ASN A 163 6.48 34.64 -2.69
N SER A 164 5.66 35.69 -2.90
CA SER A 164 4.41 35.92 -2.13
C SER A 164 3.33 34.83 -2.37
N ASN A 165 3.42 34.06 -3.46
CA ASN A 165 2.53 32.93 -3.74
C ASN A 165 2.92 31.63 -2.99
N MET A 166 4.06 31.62 -2.29
CA MET A 166 4.45 30.50 -1.46
C MET A 166 3.61 30.48 -0.18
N PRO A 167 2.91 29.37 0.16
CA PRO A 167 2.14 29.32 1.40
C PRO A 167 3.06 29.28 2.62
N ARG A 168 2.65 29.93 3.70
CA ARG A 168 3.33 29.86 4.99
C ARG A 168 2.96 28.58 5.71
N VAL A 169 3.80 27.56 5.61
CA VAL A 169 3.56 26.26 6.25
C VAL A 169 4.28 26.19 7.58
N LEU A 170 3.57 25.72 8.61
CA LEU A 170 4.10 25.63 9.98
C LEU A 170 4.94 24.36 10.21
N GLY A 171 5.59 24.29 11.37
CA GLY A 171 6.47 23.17 11.74
C GLY A 171 7.95 23.56 11.73
N ARG A 172 8.83 22.60 11.42
CA ARG A 172 10.26 22.87 11.21
C ARG A 172 10.54 23.20 9.74
N SER A 173 9.94 24.29 9.27
CA SER A 173 9.87 24.67 7.86
C SER A 173 10.42 26.08 7.58
N PHE A 174 11.04 26.73 8.56
CA PHE A 174 11.47 28.11 8.49
C PHE A 174 12.97 28.24 8.43
N ILE A 175 13.42 29.28 7.69
CA ILE A 175 14.77 29.83 7.74
C ILE A 175 14.68 31.32 8.08
N HIS A 176 15.69 31.82 8.74
CA HIS A 176 15.71 33.25 9.10
C HIS A 176 16.47 34.06 8.04
N VAL A 177 16.07 35.30 7.83
CA VAL A 177 16.76 36.24 6.92
C VAL A 177 18.28 36.28 7.15
N ASN A 178 18.72 36.16 8.41
CA ASN A 178 20.15 36.18 8.74
C ASN A 178 20.91 34.96 8.22
N ASP A 179 20.23 33.83 7.99
CA ASP A 179 20.81 32.56 7.53
C ASP A 179 20.81 32.42 6.00
N VAL A 180 20.38 33.47 5.28
CA VAL A 180 20.40 33.57 3.82
C VAL A 180 21.48 34.57 3.41
N ASP A 181 22.15 34.35 2.31
CA ASP A 181 23.22 35.24 1.83
C ASP A 181 22.71 36.28 0.81
N LEU A 182 21.86 35.84 -0.12
CA LEU A 182 21.33 36.68 -1.20
C LEU A 182 19.84 36.43 -1.37
N ILE A 183 19.08 37.50 -1.60
CA ILE A 183 17.63 37.48 -1.76
C ILE A 183 17.27 38.06 -3.13
N VAL A 184 16.48 37.31 -3.88
CA VAL A 184 15.88 37.70 -5.16
C VAL A 184 14.37 37.68 -5.02
N GLU A 185 13.76 38.86 -5.03
CA GLU A 185 12.29 38.96 -5.02
C GLU A 185 11.75 38.67 -6.42
N HIS A 186 10.88 37.66 -6.51
CA HIS A 186 10.20 37.32 -7.75
C HIS A 186 8.89 36.60 -7.48
N GLU A 187 7.79 37.21 -7.89
CA GLU A 187 6.45 36.63 -7.79
C GLU A 187 6.17 35.76 -9.01
N GLU A 188 5.87 34.49 -8.76
CA GLU A 188 5.47 33.55 -9.80
C GLU A 188 4.51 32.49 -9.25
N GLU A 189 3.70 31.88 -10.10
CA GLU A 189 2.86 30.75 -9.73
C GLU A 189 3.73 29.54 -9.40
N LEU A 190 3.35 28.82 -8.35
CA LEU A 190 4.03 27.56 -7.98
C LEU A 190 3.75 26.48 -9.02
N LEU A 191 4.69 25.56 -9.15
CA LEU A 191 4.48 24.36 -9.96
C LEU A 191 3.34 23.52 -9.37
N THR A 192 2.46 23.02 -10.24
CA THR A 192 1.34 22.16 -9.88
C THR A 192 1.42 20.82 -10.59
N ILE A 193 0.82 19.80 -9.98
CA ILE A 193 0.67 18.49 -10.60
C ILE A 193 -0.83 18.19 -10.73
N LYS A 194 -1.23 17.80 -11.94
CA LYS A 194 -2.61 17.37 -12.18
C LYS A 194 -2.85 16.00 -11.58
N PRO A 195 -4.06 15.73 -11.05
CA PRO A 195 -4.40 14.39 -10.57
C PRO A 195 -4.26 13.39 -11.72
N PRO A 196 -3.75 12.19 -11.43
CA PRO A 196 -3.61 11.14 -12.44
C PRO A 196 -4.99 10.66 -12.91
N PRO A 197 -5.10 10.10 -14.13
CA PRO A 197 -6.35 9.53 -14.61
C PRO A 197 -6.77 8.32 -13.77
N GLU A 198 -8.08 8.11 -13.63
CA GLU A 198 -8.60 6.92 -12.96
C GLU A 198 -8.31 5.66 -13.77
N LEU A 199 -7.91 4.59 -13.08
CA LEU A 199 -7.70 3.26 -13.64
C LEU A 199 -8.47 2.22 -12.84
N GLU A 200 -9.23 1.35 -13.52
CA GLU A 200 -10.03 0.30 -12.89
C GLU A 200 -9.18 -0.68 -12.06
N THR A 201 -8.00 -1.04 -12.57
CA THR A 201 -7.04 -1.88 -11.83
C THR A 201 -6.60 -1.23 -10.52
N ALA A 202 -6.35 0.08 -10.51
CA ALA A 202 -5.99 0.82 -9.30
C ALA A 202 -7.15 0.83 -8.29
N ASN A 203 -8.38 1.03 -8.75
CA ASN A 203 -9.58 0.98 -7.91
C ASN A 203 -9.80 -0.42 -7.30
N THR A 204 -9.50 -1.48 -8.06
CA THR A 204 -9.60 -2.85 -7.56
C THR A 204 -8.56 -3.13 -6.46
N ILE A 205 -7.30 -2.72 -6.67
CA ILE A 205 -6.24 -2.81 -5.66
C ILE A 205 -6.64 -2.02 -4.40
N ALA A 206 -7.15 -0.80 -4.59
CA ALA A 206 -7.60 0.08 -3.51
C ALA A 206 -8.68 -0.54 -2.62
N LYS A 207 -9.66 -1.23 -3.22
CA LYS A 207 -10.71 -1.96 -2.50
C LYS A 207 -10.15 -3.09 -1.64
N HIS A 208 -9.16 -3.82 -2.12
CA HIS A 208 -8.49 -4.85 -1.32
C HIS A 208 -7.75 -4.24 -0.12
N ILE A 209 -7.05 -3.13 -0.32
CA ILE A 209 -6.25 -2.48 0.70
C ILE A 209 -7.11 -1.78 1.76
N SER A 210 -8.18 -1.09 1.37
CA SER A 210 -9.04 -0.35 2.30
C SER A 210 -9.61 -1.22 3.42
N ARG A 211 -9.75 -2.53 3.21
CA ARG A 211 -10.18 -3.51 4.22
C ARG A 211 -9.14 -3.77 5.30
N LEU A 212 -7.85 -3.59 4.99
CA LEU A 212 -6.76 -3.73 5.95
C LEU A 212 -6.63 -2.53 6.88
N ILE A 213 -7.19 -1.40 6.48
CA ILE A 213 -7.07 -0.12 7.16
C ILE A 213 -8.26 0.04 8.11
N LYS A 214 -7.98 0.13 9.40
CA LYS A 214 -8.99 0.31 10.45
C LYS A 214 -9.14 1.79 10.79
N ASP A 215 -10.28 2.16 11.37
CA ASP A 215 -10.49 3.48 11.95
C ASP A 215 -9.37 3.81 12.96
N GLY A 216 -8.96 5.06 12.99
CA GLY A 216 -7.88 5.53 13.84
C GLY A 216 -6.47 5.14 13.37
N SER A 217 -6.31 4.57 12.17
CA SER A 217 -4.99 4.30 11.57
C SER A 217 -4.28 5.58 11.20
N THR A 218 -2.96 5.58 11.33
CA THR A 218 -2.09 6.65 10.79
C THR A 218 -1.58 6.20 9.42
N ILE A 219 -1.75 7.06 8.41
CA ILE A 219 -1.48 6.70 7.01
C ILE A 219 -0.26 7.47 6.49
N GLN A 220 0.61 6.77 5.81
CA GLN A 220 1.56 7.32 4.84
C GLN A 220 1.12 6.92 3.45
N THR A 221 1.13 7.87 2.53
CA THR A 221 0.86 7.64 1.11
C THR A 221 2.00 8.18 0.25
N SER A 222 2.26 7.51 -0.86
CA SER A 222 3.17 7.97 -1.91
C SER A 222 2.38 8.63 -3.04
N LEU A 223 3.09 9.25 -3.97
CA LEU A 223 2.48 9.78 -5.20
C LEU A 223 2.15 8.63 -6.16
N GLY A 224 1.02 8.73 -6.85
CA GLY A 224 0.65 7.81 -7.91
C GLY A 224 -0.81 7.33 -7.87
N ILE A 225 -1.27 6.83 -9.02
CA ILE A 225 -2.68 6.48 -9.30
C ILE A 225 -3.25 5.52 -8.26
N THR A 226 -2.53 4.45 -7.92
CA THR A 226 -3.00 3.44 -6.96
C THR A 226 -3.06 3.98 -5.54
N ASN A 227 -2.14 4.89 -5.17
CA ASN A 227 -2.16 5.58 -3.89
C ASN A 227 -3.39 6.49 -3.78
N ASP A 228 -3.64 7.33 -4.79
CA ASP A 228 -4.80 8.22 -4.80
C ASP A 228 -6.11 7.44 -4.78
N ALA A 229 -6.24 6.38 -5.60
CA ALA A 229 -7.40 5.48 -5.57
C ALA A 229 -7.60 4.85 -4.18
N THR A 230 -6.51 4.44 -3.51
CA THR A 230 -6.58 3.87 -2.15
C THR A 230 -7.06 4.93 -1.16
N MET A 231 -6.52 6.14 -1.19
CA MET A 231 -6.96 7.23 -0.30
C MET A 231 -8.44 7.57 -0.52
N ILE A 232 -8.92 7.62 -1.76
CA ILE A 232 -10.34 7.84 -2.08
C ILE A 232 -11.23 6.75 -1.45
N CYS A 233 -10.81 5.48 -1.50
CA CYS A 233 -11.55 4.36 -0.88
C CYS A 233 -11.60 4.44 0.67
N LEU A 234 -10.84 5.33 1.30
CA LEU A 234 -10.88 5.54 2.75
C LEU A 234 -11.91 6.57 3.20
N SER A 235 -12.72 7.13 2.31
CA SER A 235 -13.74 8.15 2.63
C SER A 235 -14.79 7.73 3.65
N GLU A 236 -15.01 6.43 3.83
CA GLU A 236 -15.94 5.88 4.83
C GLU A 236 -15.28 5.54 6.17
N LYS A 237 -13.98 5.77 6.31
CA LYS A 237 -13.25 5.55 7.57
C LYS A 237 -13.40 6.73 8.51
N ASN A 238 -13.02 6.50 9.78
CA ASN A 238 -13.12 7.51 10.82
C ASN A 238 -11.78 7.71 11.54
N ASP A 239 -11.53 8.96 11.95
CA ASP A 239 -10.40 9.34 12.80
C ASP A 239 -9.02 8.94 12.25
N LEU A 240 -8.83 8.95 10.95
CA LEU A 240 -7.52 8.69 10.36
C LEU A 240 -6.52 9.79 10.75
N GLY A 241 -5.25 9.44 10.80
CA GLY A 241 -4.13 10.36 10.96
C GLY A 241 -3.21 10.33 9.74
N ILE A 242 -2.43 11.39 9.54
CA ILE A 242 -1.44 11.47 8.46
C ILE A 242 -0.05 11.73 9.05
N HIS A 243 0.90 10.88 8.66
CA HIS A 243 2.34 11.09 8.77
C HIS A 243 2.97 10.59 7.46
N SER A 244 3.29 11.50 6.56
CA SER A 244 3.61 11.16 5.17
C SER A 244 4.73 12.02 4.62
N GLN A 245 5.48 11.50 3.67
CA GLN A 245 6.48 12.27 2.95
C GLN A 245 5.84 13.36 2.08
N TYR A 246 4.76 13.02 1.39
CA TYR A 246 4.03 13.93 0.52
C TYR A 246 2.59 14.12 1.01
N LEU A 247 2.10 15.35 0.85
CA LEU A 247 0.71 15.73 1.00
C LEU A 247 0.13 16.00 -0.39
N SER A 248 -1.04 15.43 -0.68
CA SER A 248 -1.74 15.57 -1.96
C SER A 248 -3.15 16.13 -1.80
N ASP A 249 -3.77 16.53 -2.91
CA ASP A 249 -5.18 16.97 -2.95
C ASP A 249 -6.14 15.93 -2.36
N THR A 250 -5.85 14.65 -2.55
CA THR A 250 -6.69 13.57 -2.02
C THR A 250 -6.67 13.54 -0.49
N VAL A 251 -5.50 13.77 0.12
CA VAL A 251 -5.38 13.87 1.59
C VAL A 251 -6.08 15.11 2.12
N MET A 252 -5.91 16.27 1.45
CA MET A 252 -6.63 17.50 1.78
C MET A 252 -8.15 17.27 1.77
N ARG A 253 -8.67 16.60 0.74
CA ARG A 253 -10.10 16.26 0.63
C ARG A 253 -10.58 15.41 1.81
N LEU A 254 -9.84 14.36 2.20
CA LEU A 254 -10.20 13.52 3.36
C LEU A 254 -10.17 14.29 4.68
N PHE A 255 -9.27 15.25 4.82
CA PHE A 255 -9.24 16.15 5.97
C PHE A 255 -10.47 17.07 5.97
N SER A 256 -10.81 17.68 4.84
CA SER A 256 -11.93 18.61 4.70
C SER A 256 -13.29 17.97 4.97
N ILE A 257 -13.48 16.68 4.64
CA ILE A 257 -14.72 15.92 4.95
C ILE A 257 -14.71 15.28 6.33
N GLY A 258 -13.65 15.50 7.16
CA GLY A 258 -13.58 15.04 8.55
C GLY A 258 -13.15 13.58 8.75
N VAL A 259 -12.72 12.88 7.72
CA VAL A 259 -12.18 11.51 7.79
C VAL A 259 -10.80 11.52 8.48
N VAL A 260 -9.96 12.50 8.13
CA VAL A 260 -8.64 12.71 8.74
C VAL A 260 -8.78 13.74 9.87
N THR A 261 -8.72 13.27 11.10
CA THR A 261 -8.79 14.12 12.31
C THR A 261 -7.45 14.22 13.04
N ASN A 262 -6.53 13.32 12.77
CA ASN A 262 -5.23 13.18 13.44
C ASN A 262 -5.30 12.94 14.97
N LYS A 263 -6.47 12.69 15.53
CA LYS A 263 -6.67 12.59 17.00
C LYS A 263 -6.14 11.30 17.61
N LYS A 264 -6.04 10.21 16.83
CA LYS A 264 -5.69 8.86 17.32
C LYS A 264 -4.29 8.39 16.89
N LYS A 265 -3.44 9.30 16.43
CA LYS A 265 -2.09 8.97 15.95
C LYS A 265 -1.18 8.36 17.04
N GLY A 266 -1.41 8.68 18.32
CA GLY A 266 -0.51 8.32 19.44
C GLY A 266 0.69 9.25 19.57
N PHE A 267 1.20 9.75 18.48
CA PHE A 267 2.28 10.73 18.40
C PHE A 267 1.89 11.86 17.42
N ASN A 268 2.26 13.11 17.70
CA ASN A 268 1.82 14.30 16.94
C ASN A 268 0.29 14.37 16.77
N ASN A 269 -0.46 14.11 17.87
CA ASN A 269 -1.92 14.13 17.86
C ASN A 269 -2.47 15.49 17.45
N GLY A 270 -3.51 15.49 16.63
CA GLY A 270 -4.16 16.70 16.12
C GLY A 270 -3.40 17.39 14.98
N LYS A 271 -2.23 16.90 14.60
CA LYS A 271 -1.41 17.46 13.52
C LYS A 271 -1.31 16.53 12.33
N LEU A 272 -1.60 17.06 11.15
CA LEU A 272 -1.22 16.47 9.89
C LEU A 272 0.28 16.79 9.69
N VAL A 273 1.10 15.76 9.55
CA VAL A 273 2.55 15.91 9.46
C VAL A 273 3.07 15.41 8.13
N ALA A 274 3.79 16.28 7.40
CA ALA A 274 4.36 15.94 6.09
C ALA A 274 5.73 16.60 5.86
N GLY A 275 6.39 16.24 4.75
CA GLY A 275 7.68 16.82 4.34
C GLY A 275 7.53 17.79 3.17
N SER A 276 6.59 17.53 2.28
CA SER A 276 6.33 18.34 1.09
C SER A 276 4.88 18.21 0.63
N ALA A 277 4.41 19.18 -0.15
CA ALA A 277 3.10 19.14 -0.82
C ALA A 277 3.27 19.08 -2.33
N VAL A 278 2.42 18.26 -2.96
CA VAL A 278 2.42 18.06 -4.41
C VAL A 278 0.97 17.97 -4.88
N GLY A 279 0.49 18.98 -5.59
CA GLY A 279 -0.90 19.02 -6.03
C GLY A 279 -1.29 20.31 -6.72
N SER A 280 -2.51 20.76 -6.48
CA SER A 280 -3.13 21.96 -7.06
C SER A 280 -2.92 23.21 -6.22
N ASN A 281 -3.28 24.39 -6.78
CA ASN A 281 -3.30 25.65 -6.05
C ASN A 281 -4.26 25.59 -4.83
N LEU A 282 -5.36 24.85 -4.91
CA LEU A 282 -6.28 24.67 -3.77
C LEU A 282 -5.59 23.97 -2.59
N LEU A 283 -4.70 23.03 -2.86
CA LEU A 283 -3.88 22.42 -1.81
C LEU A 283 -2.97 23.47 -1.17
N TYR A 284 -2.36 24.35 -1.96
CA TYR A 284 -1.45 25.39 -1.43
C TYR A 284 -2.19 26.41 -0.59
N GLU A 285 -3.37 26.85 -1.01
CA GLU A 285 -4.26 27.70 -0.21
C GLU A 285 -4.66 27.02 1.11
N PHE A 286 -4.92 25.72 1.09
CA PHE A 286 -5.25 24.94 2.29
C PHE A 286 -4.08 24.86 3.29
N LEU A 287 -2.84 24.90 2.81
CA LEU A 287 -1.64 24.84 3.65
C LEU A 287 -1.35 26.16 4.37
N ASP A 288 -1.73 27.29 3.77
CA ASP A 288 -1.31 28.62 4.20
C ASP A 288 -1.81 28.93 5.61
N ASP A 289 -0.87 29.19 6.51
CA ASP A 289 -1.09 29.46 7.94
C ASP A 289 -2.04 28.48 8.65
N ASN A 290 -2.12 27.22 8.18
CA ASN A 290 -3.02 26.24 8.76
C ASN A 290 -2.40 25.60 10.02
N PRO A 291 -2.92 25.89 11.24
CA PRO A 291 -2.34 25.40 12.47
C PRO A 291 -2.50 23.88 12.68
N SER A 292 -3.31 23.21 11.87
CA SER A 292 -3.48 21.76 11.92
C SER A 292 -2.40 20.99 11.14
N ILE A 293 -1.52 21.70 10.41
CA ILE A 293 -0.52 21.12 9.52
C ILE A 293 0.87 21.51 9.99
N GLU A 294 1.79 20.58 9.97
CA GLU A 294 3.21 20.82 10.23
C GLU A 294 4.08 20.10 9.19
N PHE A 295 5.00 20.85 8.58
CA PHE A 295 6.02 20.25 7.72
C PHE A 295 7.36 20.16 8.44
N HIS A 296 8.04 19.05 8.19
CA HIS A 296 9.33 18.71 8.79
C HIS A 296 10.29 18.16 7.75
N PRO A 297 11.61 18.28 7.97
CA PRO A 297 12.61 17.72 7.07
C PRO A 297 12.59 16.18 7.08
N SER A 298 13.19 15.60 6.04
CA SER A 298 13.12 14.16 5.80
C SER A 298 13.84 13.30 6.84
N ASP A 299 14.83 13.84 7.56
CA ASP A 299 15.48 13.18 8.70
C ASP A 299 14.51 12.98 9.89
N TYR A 300 13.41 13.72 9.93
CA TYR A 300 12.31 13.53 10.86
C TYR A 300 11.19 12.68 10.26
N ILE A 301 10.64 13.08 9.11
CA ILE A 301 9.49 12.43 8.48
C ILE A 301 9.78 10.97 8.14
N ASN A 302 10.96 10.70 7.60
CA ASN A 302 11.38 9.38 7.14
C ASN A 302 12.15 8.58 8.19
N ASN A 303 12.22 9.05 9.43
CA ASN A 303 12.90 8.32 10.50
C ASN A 303 12.05 7.12 10.96
N PRO A 304 12.51 5.86 10.79
CA PRO A 304 11.74 4.69 11.19
C PRO A 304 11.35 4.70 12.68
N GLY A 305 12.21 5.25 13.56
CA GLY A 305 11.92 5.37 14.99
C GLY A 305 10.79 6.37 15.30
N ILE A 306 10.64 7.42 14.51
CA ILE A 306 9.53 8.39 14.60
C ILE A 306 8.27 7.80 14.00
N ILE A 307 8.37 7.20 12.82
CA ILE A 307 7.26 6.52 12.15
C ILE A 307 6.65 5.45 13.05
N GLY A 308 7.49 4.67 13.73
CA GLY A 308 7.07 3.59 14.63
C GLY A 308 6.34 4.05 15.89
N GLN A 309 6.39 5.34 16.27
CA GLN A 309 5.66 5.88 17.42
C GLN A 309 4.17 6.11 17.13
N HIS A 310 3.78 6.11 15.86
CA HIS A 310 2.38 6.29 15.49
C HIS A 310 1.58 5.00 15.69
N ASN A 311 0.35 5.12 16.19
CA ASN A 311 -0.56 3.99 16.33
C ASN A 311 -1.03 3.49 14.97
N ARG A 312 -1.05 2.17 14.76
CA ARG A 312 -1.57 1.54 13.54
C ARG A 312 -1.05 2.21 12.28
N MET A 313 0.26 2.42 12.21
CA MET A 313 0.88 3.04 11.04
C MET A 313 0.70 2.15 9.82
N VAL A 314 0.02 2.64 8.81
CA VAL A 314 -0.17 1.95 7.53
C VAL A 314 0.59 2.72 6.44
N THR A 315 1.51 2.05 5.80
CA THR A 315 2.31 2.65 4.72
C THR A 315 1.92 2.08 3.37
N LEU A 316 1.63 2.96 2.43
CA LEU A 316 1.13 2.66 1.10
C LEU A 316 2.20 3.02 0.07
N ASN A 317 2.88 2.01 -0.47
CA ASN A 317 3.98 2.22 -1.40
C ASN A 317 3.83 1.32 -2.63
N THR A 318 4.29 1.82 -3.79
CA THR A 318 4.25 1.07 -5.04
C THR A 318 5.56 0.33 -5.29
N ALA A 319 5.44 -0.88 -5.83
CA ALA A 319 6.56 -1.68 -6.30
C ALA A 319 6.56 -1.77 -7.83
N ILE A 320 7.72 -1.97 -8.42
CA ILE A 320 7.88 -2.24 -9.85
C ILE A 320 7.75 -3.74 -10.13
N ALA A 321 8.40 -4.56 -9.32
CA ALA A 321 8.34 -6.01 -9.41
C ALA A 321 8.63 -6.65 -8.05
N ILE A 322 8.16 -7.89 -7.87
CA ILE A 322 8.44 -8.73 -6.70
C ILE A 322 8.78 -10.15 -7.14
N ASP A 323 9.79 -10.76 -6.52
CA ASP A 323 10.11 -12.16 -6.79
C ASP A 323 9.35 -13.12 -5.86
N LEU A 324 9.33 -14.41 -6.20
CA LEU A 324 8.60 -15.44 -5.46
C LEU A 324 9.10 -15.65 -4.02
N THR A 325 10.26 -15.11 -3.67
CA THR A 325 10.76 -15.13 -2.30
C THR A 325 10.33 -13.91 -1.50
N GLY A 326 9.79 -12.88 -2.18
CA GLY A 326 9.33 -11.62 -1.59
C GLY A 326 10.35 -10.48 -1.62
N GLN A 327 11.40 -10.54 -2.44
CA GLN A 327 12.27 -9.40 -2.69
C GLN A 327 11.58 -8.41 -3.61
N VAL A 328 11.76 -7.10 -3.37
CA VAL A 328 11.03 -6.05 -4.08
C VAL A 328 11.99 -5.10 -4.80
N ALA A 329 11.76 -4.95 -6.10
CA ALA A 329 12.33 -3.87 -6.90
C ALA A 329 11.34 -2.70 -6.96
N ALA A 330 11.83 -1.48 -6.67
CA ALA A 330 11.00 -0.29 -6.67
C ALA A 330 11.66 0.92 -7.38
N ASP A 331 12.97 0.89 -7.59
CA ASP A 331 13.73 1.98 -8.20
C ASP A 331 14.26 1.68 -9.60
N ALA A 332 14.28 0.40 -9.98
CA ALA A 332 14.94 -0.05 -11.18
C ALA A 332 14.15 -1.15 -11.91
N LEU A 333 14.29 -1.16 -13.23
CA LEU A 333 13.99 -2.27 -14.13
C LEU A 333 15.29 -2.99 -14.46
N PRO A 334 15.28 -4.22 -15.01
CA PRO A 334 16.51 -4.91 -15.43
C PRO A 334 17.40 -4.01 -16.29
N PHE A 335 18.66 -3.85 -15.86
CA PHE A 335 19.68 -2.99 -16.49
C PHE A 335 19.32 -1.50 -16.64
N ASN A 336 18.27 -1.03 -15.95
CA ASN A 336 17.82 0.35 -16.09
C ASN A 336 17.26 0.90 -14.76
N ASN A 337 17.89 1.94 -14.22
CA ASN A 337 17.34 2.68 -13.09
C ASN A 337 16.11 3.46 -13.59
N TYR A 338 15.04 3.44 -12.82
CA TYR A 338 13.76 4.01 -13.22
C TYR A 338 13.38 5.24 -12.41
N THR A 339 13.49 5.17 -11.10
CA THR A 339 13.11 6.29 -10.21
C THR A 339 14.21 6.61 -9.20
N GLY A 340 14.23 5.94 -8.09
CA GLY A 340 15.11 6.09 -6.93
C GLY A 340 14.46 5.44 -5.71
N ILE A 341 15.24 5.25 -4.64
CA ILE A 341 14.79 4.52 -3.44
C ILE A 341 13.72 5.31 -2.68
N ASN A 342 13.91 6.64 -2.56
CA ASN A 342 13.01 7.53 -1.84
C ASN A 342 12.84 7.10 -0.35
N GLY A 343 11.63 7.21 0.22
CA GLY A 343 11.33 6.83 1.60
C GLY A 343 10.74 5.42 1.77
N LEU A 344 10.73 4.60 0.73
CA LEU A 344 10.03 3.30 0.74
C LEU A 344 10.51 2.39 1.88
N LEU A 345 11.82 2.18 2.01
CA LEU A 345 12.38 1.31 3.04
C LEU A 345 12.25 1.91 4.44
N ASP A 346 12.38 3.24 4.56
CA ASP A 346 12.20 3.97 5.82
C ASP A 346 10.80 3.72 6.40
N PHE A 347 9.76 3.93 5.58
CA PHE A 347 8.37 3.74 5.97
C PHE A 347 8.02 2.25 6.17
N THR A 348 8.57 1.35 5.37
CA THR A 348 8.37 -0.10 5.54
C THR A 348 8.84 -0.55 6.93
N ARG A 349 10.05 -0.13 7.34
CA ARG A 349 10.62 -0.46 8.65
C ARG A 349 9.91 0.26 9.79
N GLY A 350 9.57 1.52 9.59
CA GLY A 350 8.82 2.29 10.59
C GLY A 350 7.44 1.70 10.87
N ALA A 351 6.70 1.26 9.86
CA ALA A 351 5.43 0.58 10.03
C ALA A 351 5.57 -0.74 10.80
N ALA A 352 6.64 -1.49 10.55
CA ALA A 352 6.92 -2.72 11.29
C ALA A 352 7.20 -2.49 12.79
N MET A 353 7.71 -1.31 13.16
CA MET A 353 7.93 -0.91 14.56
C MET A 353 6.65 -0.40 15.25
N SER A 354 5.66 0.04 14.48
CA SER A 354 4.40 0.57 15.00
C SER A 354 3.52 -0.52 15.59
N GLN A 355 2.85 -0.22 16.69
CA GLN A 355 1.85 -1.12 17.27
C GLN A 355 0.68 -1.33 16.29
N ASN A 356 0.48 -2.58 15.84
CA ASN A 356 -0.47 -2.95 14.79
C ASN A 356 -0.22 -2.24 13.45
N GLY A 357 1.01 -1.87 13.18
CA GLY A 357 1.41 -1.25 11.92
C GLY A 357 1.39 -2.23 10.75
N LYS A 358 1.24 -1.71 9.54
CA LYS A 358 1.19 -2.49 8.30
C LYS A 358 1.96 -1.79 7.19
N SER A 359 2.93 -2.48 6.62
CA SER A 359 3.57 -2.05 5.37
C SER A 359 2.92 -2.76 4.19
N ILE A 360 2.33 -2.00 3.27
CA ILE A 360 1.60 -2.51 2.11
C ILE A 360 2.34 -2.08 0.84
N LEU A 361 2.77 -3.06 0.08
CA LEU A 361 3.36 -2.88 -1.24
C LEU A 361 2.32 -3.18 -2.31
N MET A 362 2.13 -2.24 -3.22
CA MET A 362 1.12 -2.29 -4.27
C MET A 362 1.78 -2.39 -5.64
N LEU A 363 1.26 -3.25 -6.49
CA LEU A 363 1.66 -3.31 -7.89
C LEU A 363 0.51 -3.87 -8.72
N THR A 364 0.38 -3.43 -9.97
CA THR A 364 -0.45 -4.17 -10.94
C THR A 364 0.24 -5.50 -11.26
N ALA A 365 -0.52 -6.59 -11.38
CA ALA A 365 0.05 -7.92 -11.63
C ALA A 365 0.84 -8.00 -12.94
N THR A 366 0.54 -7.12 -13.90
CA THR A 366 1.21 -7.09 -15.20
C THR A 366 1.70 -5.70 -15.59
N SER A 367 2.60 -5.67 -16.56
CA SER A 367 3.10 -4.48 -17.25
C SER A 367 3.04 -4.71 -18.78
N ASP A 368 3.40 -3.68 -19.55
CA ASP A 368 3.48 -3.76 -21.02
C ASP A 368 2.17 -4.27 -21.66
N HIS A 369 1.04 -3.65 -21.24
CA HIS A 369 -0.31 -4.01 -21.69
C HIS A 369 -0.66 -5.50 -21.47
N GLY A 370 -0.32 -6.03 -20.30
CA GLY A 370 -0.63 -7.42 -19.92
C GLY A 370 0.39 -8.46 -20.39
N LYS A 371 1.44 -8.06 -21.10
CA LYS A 371 2.40 -9.00 -21.71
C LYS A 371 3.46 -9.54 -20.75
N LYS A 372 3.70 -8.88 -19.63
CA LYS A 372 4.76 -9.25 -18.68
C LYS A 372 4.21 -9.27 -17.27
N SER A 373 4.48 -10.34 -16.55
CA SER A 373 4.21 -10.40 -15.11
C SER A 373 5.15 -9.48 -14.34
N ARG A 374 4.63 -8.82 -13.30
CA ARG A 374 5.43 -8.08 -12.30
C ARG A 374 5.75 -8.92 -11.06
N ILE A 375 5.07 -10.07 -10.91
CA ILE A 375 5.50 -11.12 -10.00
C ILE A 375 6.39 -12.04 -10.83
N VAL A 376 7.66 -12.17 -10.43
CA VAL A 376 8.69 -12.86 -11.21
C VAL A 376 9.35 -13.97 -10.38
N PRO A 377 9.93 -15.01 -11.00
CA PRO A 377 10.58 -16.09 -10.26
C PRO A 377 11.74 -15.59 -9.38
N ASN A 378 12.55 -14.68 -9.92
CA ASN A 378 13.63 -13.98 -9.21
C ASN A 378 13.86 -12.61 -9.84
N LEU A 379 14.49 -11.70 -9.09
CA LEU A 379 14.85 -10.37 -9.56
C LEU A 379 16.21 -10.40 -10.25
N ASP A 380 16.23 -10.78 -11.53
CA ASP A 380 17.46 -10.80 -12.32
C ASP A 380 17.86 -9.40 -12.77
N SER A 381 19.13 -9.05 -12.50
CA SER A 381 19.73 -7.78 -12.94
C SER A 381 18.95 -6.52 -12.53
N THR A 382 18.20 -6.61 -11.44
CA THR A 382 17.38 -5.53 -10.87
C THR A 382 17.76 -5.33 -9.41
N ALA A 383 17.83 -4.08 -8.96
CA ALA A 383 18.15 -3.77 -7.57
C ALA A 383 16.99 -4.16 -6.64
N VAL A 384 17.34 -4.71 -5.47
CA VAL A 384 16.41 -4.98 -4.38
C VAL A 384 16.35 -3.77 -3.47
N VAL A 385 15.20 -3.09 -3.44
CA VAL A 385 14.97 -1.94 -2.55
C VAL A 385 14.42 -2.41 -1.20
N VAL A 386 13.47 -3.35 -1.19
CA VAL A 386 12.97 -3.94 0.05
C VAL A 386 13.41 -5.39 0.12
N PRO A 387 14.29 -5.74 1.08
CA PRO A 387 14.70 -7.12 1.29
C PRO A 387 13.52 -7.96 1.76
N ARG A 388 13.54 -9.27 1.44
CA ARG A 388 12.44 -10.20 1.74
C ARG A 388 12.03 -10.26 3.22
N GLY A 389 12.94 -9.95 4.13
CA GLY A 389 12.68 -9.93 5.57
C GLY A 389 11.82 -8.76 6.03
N ASP A 390 11.81 -7.65 5.28
CA ASP A 390 11.06 -6.44 5.63
C ASP A 390 9.65 -6.41 4.99
N VAL A 391 9.35 -7.32 4.03
CA VAL A 391 8.06 -7.34 3.31
C VAL A 391 6.97 -7.98 4.14
N GLN A 392 5.87 -7.24 4.32
CA GLN A 392 4.66 -7.71 5.00
C GLN A 392 3.54 -7.97 3.99
N PHE A 393 2.76 -6.97 3.62
CA PHE A 393 1.61 -7.12 2.72
C PHE A 393 1.99 -6.78 1.28
N VAL A 394 1.48 -7.60 0.36
CA VAL A 394 1.57 -7.37 -1.08
C VAL A 394 0.17 -7.41 -1.67
N ALA A 395 -0.19 -6.40 -2.45
CA ALA A 395 -1.50 -6.27 -3.08
C ALA A 395 -1.39 -6.10 -4.59
N THR A 396 -2.24 -6.84 -5.31
CA THR A 396 -2.51 -6.69 -6.74
C THR A 396 -4.02 -6.56 -6.98
N GLU A 397 -4.45 -6.39 -8.21
CA GLU A 397 -5.87 -6.45 -8.59
C GLU A 397 -6.50 -7.83 -8.35
N TYR A 398 -5.70 -8.88 -8.13
CA TYR A 398 -6.17 -10.25 -7.84
C TYR A 398 -6.22 -10.59 -6.37
N GLY A 399 -5.83 -9.69 -5.48
CA GLY A 399 -5.94 -9.88 -4.05
C GLY A 399 -4.79 -9.29 -3.24
N VAL A 400 -4.81 -9.58 -1.94
CA VAL A 400 -3.78 -9.18 -0.99
C VAL A 400 -3.31 -10.36 -0.17
N VAL A 401 -2.00 -10.47 0.04
CA VAL A 401 -1.36 -11.52 0.83
C VAL A 401 -0.42 -10.92 1.87
N ASN A 402 -0.26 -11.61 2.99
CA ASN A 402 0.74 -11.29 4.01
C ASN A 402 1.89 -12.30 3.91
N LEU A 403 3.12 -11.81 3.73
CA LEU A 403 4.32 -12.62 3.60
C LEU A 403 5.13 -12.70 4.90
N PHE A 404 4.80 -11.89 5.90
CA PHE A 404 5.53 -11.86 7.17
C PHE A 404 5.32 -13.17 7.94
N GLY A 405 6.41 -13.75 8.45
CA GLY A 405 6.37 -15.01 9.18
C GLY A 405 6.16 -16.27 8.30
N LYS A 406 6.10 -16.13 6.98
CA LYS A 406 5.87 -17.22 6.04
C LYS A 406 7.18 -17.81 5.52
N THR A 407 7.20 -19.14 5.32
CA THR A 407 8.29 -19.87 4.66
C THR A 407 8.41 -19.47 3.18
N LEU A 408 9.52 -19.78 2.53
CA LEU A 408 9.68 -19.48 1.09
C LEU A 408 8.62 -20.18 0.23
N GLN A 409 8.23 -21.40 0.58
CA GLN A 409 7.15 -22.12 -0.11
C GLN A 409 5.81 -21.39 0.03
N GLU A 410 5.43 -21.02 1.25
CA GLU A 410 4.19 -20.26 1.49
C GLU A 410 4.20 -18.92 0.79
N ARG A 411 5.34 -18.21 0.77
CA ARG A 411 5.51 -16.95 0.04
C ARG A 411 5.31 -17.13 -1.46
N ALA A 412 5.96 -18.13 -2.06
CA ALA A 412 5.82 -18.42 -3.48
C ALA A 412 4.35 -18.73 -3.83
N MET A 413 3.69 -19.59 -3.05
CA MET A 413 2.27 -19.90 -3.26
C MET A 413 1.38 -18.67 -3.11
N ALA A 414 1.63 -17.83 -2.09
CA ALA A 414 0.90 -16.59 -1.87
C ALA A 414 1.02 -15.64 -3.06
N LEU A 415 2.24 -15.41 -3.54
CA LEU A 415 2.50 -14.50 -4.65
C LEU A 415 1.94 -15.03 -5.98
N VAL A 416 2.07 -16.33 -6.24
CA VAL A 416 1.43 -16.96 -7.42
C VAL A 416 -0.08 -16.76 -7.39
N SER A 417 -0.73 -16.85 -6.22
CA SER A 417 -2.19 -16.69 -6.09
C SER A 417 -2.70 -15.29 -6.46
N ILE A 418 -1.88 -14.26 -6.27
CA ILE A 418 -2.21 -12.87 -6.62
C ILE A 418 -1.55 -12.40 -7.93
N ALA A 419 -0.86 -13.28 -8.65
CA ALA A 419 -0.39 -13.02 -10.00
C ALA A 419 -1.55 -13.00 -11.00
N HIS A 420 -1.32 -12.41 -12.18
CA HIS A 420 -2.28 -12.51 -13.27
C HIS A 420 -2.51 -13.98 -13.65
N PRO A 421 -3.75 -14.43 -13.85
CA PRO A 421 -4.06 -15.85 -14.10
C PRO A 421 -3.21 -16.52 -15.20
N ASP A 422 -2.96 -15.81 -16.30
CA ASP A 422 -2.20 -16.34 -17.43
C ASP A 422 -0.73 -16.70 -17.13
N PHE A 423 -0.17 -16.13 -16.06
CA PHE A 423 1.22 -16.37 -15.66
C PHE A 423 1.37 -17.35 -14.48
N ARG A 424 0.27 -17.76 -13.85
CA ARG A 424 0.33 -18.57 -12.62
C ARG A 424 0.93 -19.93 -12.87
N ASP A 425 0.54 -20.63 -13.94
CA ASP A 425 1.05 -21.97 -14.30
C ASP A 425 2.57 -21.92 -14.53
N GLU A 426 3.04 -20.90 -15.24
CA GLU A 426 4.46 -20.70 -15.54
C GLU A 426 5.24 -20.38 -14.25
N LEU A 427 4.74 -19.43 -13.43
CA LEU A 427 5.37 -19.04 -12.16
C LEU A 427 5.47 -20.24 -11.20
N PHE A 428 4.46 -21.08 -11.17
CA PHE A 428 4.47 -22.29 -10.33
C PHE A 428 5.51 -23.30 -10.82
N ALA A 429 5.61 -23.52 -12.13
CA ALA A 429 6.64 -24.39 -12.70
C ALA A 429 8.06 -23.88 -12.39
N GLN A 430 8.28 -22.57 -12.57
CA GLN A 430 9.55 -21.91 -12.24
C GLN A 430 9.86 -21.98 -10.73
N ALA A 431 8.85 -21.86 -9.86
CA ALA A 431 9.04 -22.04 -8.41
C ALA A 431 9.56 -23.43 -8.05
N LYS A 432 9.12 -24.48 -8.76
CA LYS A 432 9.65 -25.85 -8.61
C LYS A 432 11.09 -25.98 -9.10
N GLU A 433 11.39 -25.38 -10.23
CA GLU A 433 12.76 -25.35 -10.78
C GLU A 433 13.75 -24.69 -9.82
N LEU A 434 13.30 -23.62 -9.14
CA LEU A 434 14.05 -22.91 -8.11
C LEU A 434 14.06 -23.61 -6.74
N ASN A 435 13.42 -24.79 -6.61
CA ASN A 435 13.24 -25.52 -5.35
C ASN A 435 12.54 -24.71 -4.24
N LEU A 436 11.72 -23.74 -4.60
CA LEU A 436 10.87 -22.99 -3.67
C LEU A 436 9.61 -23.77 -3.30
N ILE A 437 9.16 -24.66 -4.17
CA ILE A 437 8.01 -25.54 -3.98
C ILE A 437 8.46 -26.96 -4.26
N ASP A 438 7.93 -27.93 -3.50
CA ASP A 438 8.23 -29.34 -3.68
C ASP A 438 7.89 -29.81 -5.10
N LYS A 439 8.77 -30.63 -5.69
CA LYS A 439 8.62 -31.14 -7.07
C LYS A 439 7.40 -32.02 -7.25
N GLU A 440 7.04 -32.78 -6.23
CA GLU A 440 5.87 -33.68 -6.24
C GLU A 440 4.54 -32.92 -6.11
N ARG A 441 4.57 -31.68 -5.63
CA ARG A 441 3.36 -30.86 -5.46
C ARG A 441 2.69 -30.61 -6.79
N LYS A 442 1.41 -30.95 -6.90
CA LYS A 442 0.62 -30.73 -8.11
C LYS A 442 0.00 -29.35 -8.07
N PHE A 443 0.21 -28.59 -9.14
CA PHE A 443 -0.55 -27.37 -9.38
C PHE A 443 -1.90 -27.79 -9.96
N LYS A 444 -2.84 -28.07 -9.09
CA LYS A 444 -4.21 -28.32 -9.52
C LYS A 444 -4.82 -27.00 -10.03
N GLN A 445 -5.80 -27.10 -10.91
CA GLN A 445 -6.47 -26.00 -11.61
C GLN A 445 -7.02 -24.90 -10.68
N ALA A 446 -6.93 -25.11 -9.40
CA ALA A 446 -7.41 -24.35 -8.27
C ALA A 446 -6.97 -22.87 -8.20
N ILE A 447 -5.88 -22.49 -8.86
CA ILE A 447 -5.38 -21.11 -8.82
C ILE A 447 -5.79 -20.35 -10.09
N LYS A 448 -6.58 -20.92 -10.98
CA LYS A 448 -7.07 -20.24 -12.20
C LYS A 448 -8.24 -19.28 -11.91
N GLY A 449 -8.97 -19.50 -10.82
CA GLY A 449 -10.12 -18.67 -10.45
C GLY A 449 -9.72 -17.30 -9.91
N VAL A 450 -10.50 -16.29 -10.24
CA VAL A 450 -10.41 -14.99 -9.58
C VAL A 450 -11.05 -15.12 -8.19
N TYR A 451 -10.33 -14.70 -7.16
CA TYR A 451 -10.83 -14.74 -5.78
C TYR A 451 -12.18 -14.02 -5.66
N PRO A 452 -13.27 -14.72 -5.27
CA PRO A 452 -14.60 -14.15 -5.29
C PRO A 452 -14.88 -13.33 -4.02
N LEU A 453 -14.42 -12.08 -4.03
CA LEU A 453 -14.50 -11.14 -2.91
C LEU A 453 -15.92 -10.94 -2.37
N LYS A 454 -16.94 -11.11 -3.21
CA LYS A 454 -18.36 -10.97 -2.83
C LYS A 454 -18.83 -11.89 -1.71
N TYR A 455 -18.11 -13.00 -1.46
CA TYR A 455 -18.43 -13.93 -0.37
C TYR A 455 -17.66 -13.63 0.93
N GLU A 456 -16.74 -12.66 0.90
CA GLU A 456 -15.99 -12.26 2.10
C GLU A 456 -16.82 -11.30 2.95
N GLU A 457 -17.03 -11.64 4.23
CA GLU A 457 -17.81 -10.83 5.16
C GLU A 457 -17.30 -11.06 6.59
N THR A 458 -17.27 -10.00 7.40
CA THR A 458 -16.96 -10.09 8.83
C THR A 458 -18.24 -9.87 9.63
N ILE A 459 -18.60 -10.85 10.45
CA ILE A 459 -19.80 -10.85 11.30
C ILE A 459 -19.35 -10.90 12.75
N THR A 460 -19.93 -10.06 13.59
CA THR A 460 -19.69 -10.10 15.05
C THR A 460 -20.69 -11.05 15.68
N ILE A 461 -20.19 -12.14 16.28
CA ILE A 461 -20.97 -13.14 16.99
C ILE A 461 -20.45 -13.21 18.43
N ASN A 462 -21.31 -12.97 19.43
CA ASN A 462 -20.93 -12.96 20.84
C ASN A 462 -19.68 -12.09 21.16
N ASN A 463 -19.64 -10.90 20.60
CA ASN A 463 -18.52 -9.94 20.70
C ASN A 463 -17.20 -10.40 20.04
N LEU A 464 -17.22 -11.50 19.26
CA LEU A 464 -16.08 -11.98 18.49
C LEU A 464 -16.29 -11.66 17.00
N ALA A 465 -15.37 -10.94 16.41
CA ALA A 465 -15.38 -10.69 14.97
C ALA A 465 -14.87 -11.93 14.24
N ILE A 466 -15.75 -12.55 13.45
CA ILE A 466 -15.44 -13.74 12.64
C ILE A 466 -15.52 -13.34 11.18
N THR A 467 -14.44 -13.58 10.43
CA THR A 467 -14.42 -13.33 9.00
C THR A 467 -14.70 -14.62 8.25
N PHE A 468 -15.79 -14.65 7.50
CA PHE A 468 -16.13 -15.70 6.56
C PHE A 468 -15.59 -15.30 5.19
N ARG A 469 -14.77 -16.15 4.59
CA ARG A 469 -14.16 -15.84 3.30
C ARG A 469 -13.84 -17.11 2.51
N PRO A 470 -13.79 -17.04 1.17
CA PRO A 470 -13.20 -18.11 0.37
C PRO A 470 -11.77 -18.39 0.82
N ALA A 471 -11.42 -19.66 0.83
CA ALA A 471 -10.09 -20.09 1.19
C ALA A 471 -9.06 -19.65 0.13
N LYS A 472 -7.84 -19.42 0.58
CA LYS A 472 -6.69 -19.02 -0.25
C LYS A 472 -5.64 -20.13 -0.20
N PRO A 473 -4.76 -20.27 -1.20
CA PRO A 473 -3.68 -21.28 -1.16
C PRO A 473 -2.80 -21.23 0.08
N VAL A 474 -2.70 -20.07 0.73
CA VAL A 474 -1.96 -19.90 1.99
C VAL A 474 -2.66 -20.45 3.23
N ASP A 475 -3.94 -20.81 3.12
CA ASP A 475 -4.72 -21.32 4.25
C ASP A 475 -4.54 -22.81 4.51
N GLU A 476 -3.86 -23.52 3.62
CA GLU A 476 -3.65 -24.98 3.71
C GLU A 476 -3.16 -25.41 5.10
N ARG A 477 -2.13 -24.73 5.62
CA ARG A 477 -1.61 -25.02 6.95
C ARG A 477 -2.64 -24.74 8.04
N GLY A 478 -3.39 -23.65 7.94
CA GLY A 478 -4.45 -23.31 8.90
C GLY A 478 -5.60 -24.31 8.87
N VAL A 479 -5.99 -24.81 7.69
CA VAL A 479 -6.98 -25.88 7.54
C VAL A 479 -6.48 -27.18 8.16
N GLN A 480 -5.20 -27.54 7.92
CA GLN A 480 -4.55 -28.69 8.55
C GLN A 480 -4.58 -28.59 10.07
N GLU A 481 -4.22 -27.44 10.63
CA GLU A 481 -4.25 -27.20 12.07
C GLU A 481 -5.67 -27.30 12.62
N HIS A 482 -6.66 -26.73 11.92
CA HIS A 482 -8.06 -26.88 12.28
C HIS A 482 -8.48 -28.35 12.40
N TYR A 483 -8.13 -29.20 11.43
CA TYR A 483 -8.45 -30.63 11.48
C TYR A 483 -7.74 -31.35 12.63
N TYR A 484 -6.49 -30.99 12.96
CA TYR A 484 -5.78 -31.59 14.12
C TYR A 484 -6.38 -31.17 15.47
N THR A 485 -7.15 -30.06 15.55
CA THR A 485 -7.85 -29.65 16.78
C THR A 485 -9.20 -30.34 16.98
N MET A 486 -9.72 -31.05 15.94
CA MET A 486 -10.99 -31.76 16.03
C MET A 486 -10.90 -32.97 16.95
N ASN A 487 -11.97 -33.24 17.68
CA ASN A 487 -12.06 -34.49 18.46
C ASN A 487 -12.36 -35.70 17.56
N ARG A 488 -12.15 -36.90 18.11
CA ARG A 488 -12.32 -38.16 17.38
C ARG A 488 -13.72 -38.32 16.76
N GLY A 489 -14.78 -37.91 17.50
CA GLY A 489 -16.16 -38.02 17.03
C GLY A 489 -16.44 -37.07 15.84
N ASP A 490 -15.92 -35.85 15.89
CA ASP A 490 -16.09 -34.89 14.80
C ASP A 490 -15.28 -35.29 13.57
N ILE A 491 -14.08 -35.88 13.75
CA ILE A 491 -13.28 -36.46 12.65
C ILE A 491 -14.04 -37.59 11.95
N VAL A 492 -14.60 -38.56 12.72
CA VAL A 492 -15.37 -39.64 12.15
C VAL A 492 -16.63 -39.13 11.44
N SER A 493 -17.30 -38.15 12.02
CA SER A 493 -18.49 -37.52 11.39
C SER A 493 -18.16 -36.80 10.08
N ARG A 494 -16.94 -36.24 9.95
CA ARG A 494 -16.50 -35.49 8.76
C ARG A 494 -15.92 -36.40 7.68
N PHE A 495 -15.14 -37.42 8.06
CA PHE A 495 -14.34 -38.25 7.15
C PHE A 495 -14.83 -39.70 7.04
N PHE A 496 -15.88 -40.07 7.77
CA PHE A 496 -16.49 -41.41 7.83
C PHE A 496 -15.58 -42.52 8.34
N HIS A 497 -14.35 -42.19 8.74
CA HIS A 497 -13.39 -43.13 9.36
C HIS A 497 -12.48 -42.39 10.36
N GLU A 498 -11.84 -43.15 11.22
CA GLU A 498 -10.81 -42.61 12.11
C GLU A 498 -9.59 -42.18 11.29
N LYS A 499 -9.22 -40.93 11.39
CA LYS A 499 -8.06 -40.35 10.72
C LYS A 499 -7.11 -39.82 11.79
N LYS A 500 -5.90 -40.38 11.86
CA LYS A 500 -4.88 -39.97 12.86
C LYS A 500 -3.91 -38.92 12.36
N SER A 501 -3.80 -38.76 11.06
CA SER A 501 -2.91 -37.76 10.44
C SER A 501 -3.60 -37.11 9.26
N PHE A 502 -3.29 -35.84 9.10
CA PHE A 502 -3.77 -35.00 8.00
C PHE A 502 -2.54 -34.53 7.21
N VAL A 503 -1.94 -35.49 6.45
CA VAL A 503 -0.74 -35.18 5.65
C VAL A 503 -1.07 -34.28 4.47
N HIS A 504 -0.10 -33.47 4.04
CA HIS A 504 -0.27 -32.47 2.98
C HIS A 504 -0.97 -33.00 1.74
N ASP A 505 -0.55 -34.17 1.20
CA ASP A 505 -1.15 -34.75 -0.02
C ASP A 505 -2.64 -35.05 0.12
N GLN A 506 -3.11 -35.36 1.32
CA GLN A 506 -4.52 -35.65 1.59
C GLN A 506 -5.35 -34.39 1.81
N ILE A 507 -4.75 -33.35 2.33
CA ILE A 507 -5.39 -32.03 2.44
C ILE A 507 -5.42 -31.37 1.08
N GLU A 508 -4.37 -31.51 0.29
CA GLU A 508 -4.30 -31.04 -1.08
C GLU A 508 -5.44 -31.58 -1.96
N THR A 509 -5.93 -32.80 -1.69
CA THR A 509 -7.10 -33.38 -2.40
C THR A 509 -8.44 -32.87 -1.89
N THR A 510 -8.53 -32.46 -0.63
CA THR A 510 -9.73 -31.86 0.00
C THR A 510 -9.79 -30.34 -0.18
N TYR A 511 -8.70 -29.73 -0.63
CA TYR A 511 -8.51 -28.29 -0.68
C TYR A 511 -8.30 -27.83 -2.13
N GLU A 512 -9.20 -28.26 -3.02
CA GLU A 512 -9.25 -27.74 -4.39
C GLU A 512 -9.99 -26.42 -4.41
N ILE A 513 -9.35 -25.38 -4.95
CA ILE A 513 -9.93 -24.03 -5.03
C ILE A 513 -9.99 -23.62 -6.50
N ASP A 514 -11.10 -23.89 -7.18
CA ASP A 514 -11.38 -23.28 -8.49
C ASP A 514 -12.44 -22.17 -8.37
N TYR A 515 -13.03 -22.03 -7.18
CA TYR A 515 -14.08 -21.08 -6.82
C TYR A 515 -15.41 -21.22 -7.60
N VAL A 516 -15.49 -22.15 -8.53
CA VAL A 516 -16.67 -22.40 -9.38
C VAL A 516 -17.23 -23.79 -9.17
N ASN A 517 -16.41 -24.84 -9.43
CA ASN A 517 -16.82 -26.23 -9.24
C ASN A 517 -16.60 -26.68 -7.80
N ASP A 518 -15.48 -26.23 -7.23
CA ASP A 518 -15.11 -26.56 -5.85
C ASP A 518 -14.86 -25.25 -5.09
N LEU A 519 -15.53 -25.08 -3.98
CA LEU A 519 -15.39 -23.89 -3.15
C LEU A 519 -15.27 -24.28 -1.69
N THR A 520 -14.20 -23.81 -1.07
CA THR A 520 -14.01 -23.83 0.38
C THR A 520 -14.21 -22.44 0.94
N ILE A 521 -15.07 -22.30 1.94
CA ILE A 521 -15.20 -21.08 2.75
C ILE A 521 -14.68 -21.37 4.15
N VAL A 522 -13.77 -20.54 4.63
CA VAL A 522 -13.23 -20.62 5.98
C VAL A 522 -13.84 -19.53 6.86
N ALA A 523 -14.10 -19.87 8.12
CA ALA A 523 -14.38 -18.88 9.16
C ALA A 523 -13.11 -18.68 9.97
N THR A 524 -12.64 -17.43 10.04
CA THR A 524 -11.37 -17.07 10.67
C THR A 524 -11.55 -16.03 11.75
N ILE A 525 -10.69 -16.07 12.77
CA ILE A 525 -10.55 -15.04 13.81
C ILE A 525 -9.12 -14.52 13.80
N GLY A 526 -8.94 -13.27 14.20
CA GLY A 526 -7.62 -12.63 14.23
C GLY A 526 -7.38 -11.67 13.05
N GLU A 527 -6.13 -11.26 12.87
CA GLU A 527 -5.75 -10.33 11.81
C GLU A 527 -5.32 -11.07 10.53
N LEU A 528 -5.56 -10.45 9.37
CA LEU A 528 -5.21 -11.02 8.06
C LEU A 528 -3.74 -11.46 8.01
N GLY A 529 -3.52 -12.72 7.62
CA GLY A 529 -2.20 -13.38 7.53
C GLY A 529 -1.74 -14.06 8.81
N PHE A 530 -2.44 -13.83 9.94
CA PHE A 530 -2.26 -14.50 11.23
C PHE A 530 -3.59 -15.03 11.77
N GLU A 531 -4.56 -15.20 10.89
CA GLU A 531 -5.87 -15.69 11.26
C GLU A 531 -5.79 -17.13 11.71
N GLN A 532 -6.56 -17.46 12.74
CA GLN A 532 -6.86 -18.84 13.10
C GLN A 532 -8.14 -19.27 12.38
N ILE A 533 -8.10 -20.39 11.67
CA ILE A 533 -9.28 -21.01 11.08
C ILE A 533 -10.02 -21.77 12.16
N VAL A 534 -11.28 -21.38 12.39
CA VAL A 534 -12.15 -21.97 13.41
C VAL A 534 -13.26 -22.83 12.83
N ALA A 535 -13.55 -22.68 11.53
CA ALA A 535 -14.48 -23.53 10.82
C ALA A 535 -14.17 -23.56 9.32
N VAL A 536 -14.57 -24.66 8.68
CA VAL A 536 -14.42 -24.90 7.25
C VAL A 536 -15.74 -25.42 6.71
N GLY A 537 -16.22 -24.84 5.63
CA GLY A 537 -17.33 -25.33 4.83
C GLY A 537 -16.89 -25.51 3.39
N GLU A 538 -17.24 -26.62 2.77
CA GLU A 538 -16.77 -26.96 1.43
C GLU A 538 -17.95 -27.45 0.59
N TYR A 539 -17.91 -27.17 -0.72
CA TYR A 539 -18.70 -27.90 -1.69
C TYR A 539 -17.85 -28.41 -2.86
N PHE A 540 -18.24 -29.57 -3.37
CA PHE A 540 -17.68 -30.20 -4.56
C PHE A 540 -18.80 -30.47 -5.55
N ARG A 541 -18.68 -29.94 -6.76
CA ARG A 541 -19.72 -30.10 -7.79
C ARG A 541 -19.65 -31.46 -8.44
N ASN A 542 -20.71 -32.24 -8.29
CA ASN A 542 -20.92 -33.41 -9.14
C ASN A 542 -21.47 -32.95 -10.49
N THR A 543 -20.64 -32.96 -11.52
CA THR A 543 -20.99 -32.47 -12.86
C THR A 543 -22.04 -33.30 -13.59
N ILE A 544 -22.21 -34.59 -13.22
CA ILE A 544 -23.18 -35.50 -13.83
C ILE A 544 -24.61 -35.11 -13.45
N ILE A 545 -24.84 -34.94 -12.15
CA ILE A 545 -26.16 -34.58 -11.61
C ILE A 545 -26.34 -33.08 -11.39
N ASN A 546 -25.26 -32.31 -11.55
CA ASN A 546 -25.17 -30.87 -11.30
C ASN A 546 -25.60 -30.47 -9.88
N MET A 547 -25.15 -31.22 -8.86
CA MET A 547 -25.39 -30.94 -7.44
C MET A 547 -24.06 -30.66 -6.75
N ALA A 548 -24.09 -29.81 -5.71
CA ALA A 548 -22.94 -29.57 -4.84
C ALA A 548 -22.97 -30.50 -3.63
N GLU A 549 -21.99 -31.38 -3.50
CA GLU A 549 -21.76 -32.12 -2.28
C GLU A 549 -21.14 -31.20 -1.25
N VAL A 550 -21.78 -31.08 -0.06
CA VAL A 550 -21.33 -30.15 0.98
C VAL A 550 -20.84 -30.86 2.23
N ALA A 551 -19.82 -30.28 2.86
CA ALA A 551 -19.30 -30.75 4.12
C ALA A 551 -18.88 -29.58 5.02
N TYR A 552 -19.02 -29.76 6.34
CA TYR A 552 -18.73 -28.72 7.33
C TYR A 552 -17.91 -29.28 8.50
N SER A 553 -17.06 -28.42 9.05
CA SER A 553 -16.38 -28.68 10.32
C SER A 553 -16.28 -27.38 11.11
N VAL A 554 -16.52 -27.44 12.42
CA VAL A 554 -16.43 -26.28 13.33
C VAL A 554 -15.66 -26.72 14.57
N SER A 555 -14.62 -25.96 14.95
CA SER A 555 -13.86 -26.22 16.18
C SER A 555 -14.75 -26.18 17.40
N ARG A 556 -14.54 -27.07 18.35
CA ARG A 556 -15.44 -27.34 19.49
C ARG A 556 -15.79 -26.09 20.28
N GLU A 557 -14.82 -25.21 20.49
CA GLU A 557 -14.98 -23.95 21.23
C GLU A 557 -15.98 -22.98 20.57
N TYR A 558 -16.20 -23.12 19.26
CA TYR A 558 -17.06 -22.25 18.45
C TYR A 558 -18.34 -22.93 17.98
N GLN A 559 -18.58 -24.18 18.40
CA GLN A 559 -19.84 -24.88 18.14
C GLN A 559 -21.01 -24.20 18.89
N GLY A 560 -22.20 -24.28 18.32
CA GLY A 560 -23.39 -23.64 18.91
C GLY A 560 -23.53 -22.14 18.64
N MET A 561 -22.52 -21.49 18.08
CA MET A 561 -22.54 -20.05 17.75
C MET A 561 -23.22 -19.72 16.41
N GLY A 562 -23.75 -20.70 15.68
CA GLY A 562 -24.42 -20.47 14.38
C GLY A 562 -23.48 -20.41 13.18
N ILE A 563 -22.16 -20.60 13.37
CA ILE A 563 -21.14 -20.50 12.30
C ILE A 563 -21.45 -21.44 11.12
N ALA A 564 -21.86 -22.70 11.40
CA ALA A 564 -22.21 -23.66 10.35
C ALA A 564 -23.41 -23.21 9.49
N ASN A 565 -24.39 -22.50 10.06
CA ASN A 565 -25.51 -21.97 9.29
C ASN A 565 -25.04 -20.91 8.30
N ILE A 566 -24.16 -19.98 8.75
CA ILE A 566 -23.61 -18.93 7.90
C ILE A 566 -22.75 -19.53 6.77
N LEU A 567 -21.93 -20.55 7.08
CA LEU A 567 -21.16 -21.28 6.06
C LEU A 567 -22.09 -21.92 5.02
N GLN A 568 -23.18 -22.58 5.48
CA GLN A 568 -24.15 -23.20 4.61
C GLN A 568 -24.86 -22.19 3.70
N ASP A 569 -25.30 -21.05 4.25
CA ASP A 569 -25.95 -19.99 3.47
C ASP A 569 -25.01 -19.44 2.39
N LYS A 570 -23.75 -19.19 2.74
CA LYS A 570 -22.72 -18.73 1.79
C LYS A 570 -22.40 -19.75 0.70
N LEU A 571 -22.30 -21.04 1.06
CA LEU A 571 -22.08 -22.10 0.07
C LEU A 571 -23.31 -22.30 -0.84
N ALA A 572 -24.52 -22.23 -0.29
CA ALA A 572 -25.74 -22.29 -1.08
C ALA A 572 -25.86 -21.11 -2.05
N GLN A 573 -25.53 -19.89 -1.59
CA GLN A 573 -25.48 -18.72 -2.45
C GLN A 573 -24.45 -18.89 -3.57
N ALA A 574 -23.24 -19.32 -3.23
CA ALA A 574 -22.16 -19.52 -4.20
C ALA A 574 -22.52 -20.63 -5.21
N ALA A 575 -23.12 -21.72 -4.77
CA ALA A 575 -23.58 -22.80 -5.65
C ALA A 575 -24.63 -22.30 -6.66
N ARG A 576 -25.59 -21.49 -6.20
CA ARG A 576 -26.61 -20.85 -7.07
C ARG A 576 -25.97 -19.90 -8.08
N ASP A 577 -25.06 -19.04 -7.63
CA ASP A 577 -24.34 -18.08 -8.49
C ASP A 577 -23.53 -18.79 -9.58
N ASN A 578 -23.05 -20.00 -9.29
CA ASN A 578 -22.27 -20.85 -10.21
C ASN A 578 -23.14 -21.84 -11.03
N GLY A 579 -24.47 -21.68 -11.02
CA GLY A 579 -25.42 -22.44 -11.85
C GLY A 579 -25.58 -23.92 -11.42
N ILE A 580 -25.29 -24.24 -10.15
CA ILE A 580 -25.52 -25.55 -9.54
C ILE A 580 -27.00 -25.66 -9.15
N LYS A 581 -27.61 -26.85 -9.28
CA LYS A 581 -29.06 -27.03 -9.11
C LYS A 581 -29.51 -27.19 -7.67
N GLY A 582 -28.63 -27.65 -6.78
CA GLY A 582 -28.95 -27.92 -5.38
C GLY A 582 -27.78 -28.44 -4.57
N LEU A 583 -28.05 -28.75 -3.30
CA LEU A 583 -27.05 -29.28 -2.37
C LEU A 583 -27.36 -30.75 -2.06
N ILE A 584 -26.29 -31.53 -1.84
CA ILE A 584 -26.34 -32.92 -1.36
C ILE A 584 -25.33 -33.11 -0.24
N ALA A 585 -25.67 -33.87 0.79
CA ALA A 585 -24.76 -34.22 1.85
C ALA A 585 -24.90 -35.69 2.24
N TYR A 586 -23.78 -36.36 2.45
CA TYR A 586 -23.70 -37.70 2.98
C TYR A 586 -23.37 -37.60 4.48
N THR A 587 -24.14 -38.27 5.32
CA THR A 587 -23.92 -38.19 6.77
C THR A 587 -24.39 -39.48 7.49
N SER A 588 -23.92 -39.67 8.73
CA SER A 588 -24.46 -40.73 9.58
C SER A 588 -25.86 -40.37 10.09
N PRO A 589 -26.80 -41.31 10.21
CA PRO A 589 -28.11 -41.08 10.83
C PRO A 589 -28.04 -40.57 12.27
N GLN A 590 -26.94 -40.78 12.97
CA GLN A 590 -26.69 -40.23 14.31
C GLN A 590 -26.20 -38.80 14.32
N ASN A 591 -25.78 -38.23 13.20
CA ASN A 591 -25.32 -36.85 13.10
C ASN A 591 -26.48 -35.87 13.09
N LYS A 592 -27.07 -35.64 14.28
CA LYS A 592 -28.18 -34.70 14.48
C LYS A 592 -27.81 -33.26 14.11
N GLY A 593 -26.51 -32.92 14.14
CA GLY A 593 -26.02 -31.59 13.77
C GLY A 593 -26.24 -31.30 12.29
N MET A 594 -25.80 -32.21 11.42
CA MET A 594 -25.96 -32.10 9.96
C MET A 594 -27.42 -32.13 9.53
N ILE A 595 -28.22 -33.01 10.13
CA ILE A 595 -29.66 -33.10 9.84
C ILE A 595 -30.37 -31.78 10.19
N ARG A 596 -30.08 -31.19 11.36
CA ARG A 596 -30.65 -29.90 11.76
C ARG A 596 -30.17 -28.76 10.86
N LEU A 597 -28.92 -28.79 10.43
CA LEU A 597 -28.34 -27.80 9.56
C LEU A 597 -29.06 -27.80 8.20
N PHE A 598 -29.23 -28.95 7.57
CA PHE A 598 -29.92 -29.09 6.28
C PHE A 598 -31.38 -28.69 6.36
N ASN A 599 -32.12 -29.08 7.43
CA ASN A 599 -33.51 -28.73 7.63
C ASN A 599 -33.79 -27.22 7.86
N LYS A 600 -32.72 -26.42 8.02
CA LYS A 600 -32.84 -24.96 8.09
C LYS A 600 -32.73 -24.26 6.73
N LEU A 601 -32.42 -25.01 5.68
CA LEU A 601 -32.39 -24.45 4.34
C LEU A 601 -33.81 -24.02 3.92
N PRO A 602 -33.95 -22.94 3.17
CA PRO A 602 -35.25 -22.46 2.68
C PRO A 602 -35.77 -23.28 1.48
N PHE A 603 -35.41 -24.56 1.39
CA PHE A 603 -35.74 -25.48 0.31
C PHE A 603 -36.27 -26.80 0.87
N GLN A 604 -37.06 -27.51 0.06
CA GLN A 604 -37.56 -28.83 0.45
C GLN A 604 -36.40 -29.82 0.53
N VAL A 605 -36.20 -30.40 1.72
CA VAL A 605 -35.15 -31.38 1.99
C VAL A 605 -35.69 -32.78 1.84
N LYS A 606 -35.06 -33.57 0.96
CA LYS A 606 -35.31 -35.00 0.79
C LYS A 606 -34.24 -35.79 1.58
N SER A 607 -34.66 -36.86 2.25
CA SER A 607 -33.74 -37.72 2.99
C SER A 607 -33.93 -39.17 2.52
N GLU A 608 -32.84 -39.78 2.07
CA GLU A 608 -32.79 -41.17 1.63
C GLU A 608 -31.77 -41.94 2.46
N LYS A 609 -32.11 -43.18 2.83
CA LYS A 609 -31.20 -44.04 3.58
C LYS A 609 -30.55 -45.01 2.62
N ASP A 610 -29.20 -45.03 2.60
CA ASP A 610 -28.40 -45.93 1.80
C ASP A 610 -27.44 -46.69 2.75
N ASP A 611 -27.72 -47.95 3.01
CA ASP A 611 -27.05 -48.78 4.02
C ASP A 611 -26.95 -48.08 5.40
N ASP A 612 -25.73 -47.79 5.86
CA ASP A 612 -25.44 -47.09 7.12
C ASP A 612 -25.35 -45.55 6.98
N MET A 613 -25.64 -45.03 5.78
CA MET A 613 -25.55 -43.61 5.48
C MET A 613 -26.92 -43.00 5.26
N LEU A 614 -27.04 -41.72 5.57
CA LEU A 614 -28.17 -40.85 5.28
C LEU A 614 -27.75 -39.83 4.22
N ILE A 615 -28.48 -39.82 3.10
CA ILE A 615 -28.29 -38.85 2.03
C ILE A 615 -29.34 -37.73 2.22
N LEU A 616 -28.87 -36.49 2.41
CA LEU A 616 -29.73 -35.32 2.48
C LEU A 616 -29.55 -34.53 1.19
N SER A 617 -30.65 -34.15 0.53
CA SER A 617 -30.57 -33.37 -0.69
C SER A 617 -31.68 -32.29 -0.75
N CYS A 618 -31.40 -31.18 -1.42
CA CYS A 618 -32.39 -30.16 -1.73
C CYS A 618 -32.14 -29.56 -3.11
N LEU A 619 -33.19 -29.19 -3.83
CA LEU A 619 -33.11 -28.44 -5.07
C LEU A 619 -33.46 -26.97 -4.82
N PHE A 620 -32.69 -26.05 -5.39
CA PHE A 620 -32.91 -24.61 -5.25
C PHE A 620 -34.21 -24.13 -5.97
N SER A 621 -34.75 -24.97 -6.85
CA SER A 621 -36.05 -24.76 -7.52
C SER A 621 -37.24 -25.19 -6.70
N GLU A 622 -37.06 -25.85 -5.56
CA GLU A 622 -38.13 -26.35 -4.68
C GLU A 622 -38.08 -25.60 -3.33
N PRO A 623 -38.58 -24.33 -3.23
CA PRO A 623 -38.57 -23.62 -1.96
C PRO A 623 -39.61 -24.24 -1.00
N VAL A 624 -39.40 -24.04 0.32
CA VAL A 624 -40.41 -24.38 1.32
C VAL A 624 -41.57 -23.37 1.21
N ASP A 625 -42.82 -23.83 1.03
CA ASP A 625 -44.00 -22.98 1.01
C ASP A 625 -44.18 -22.30 2.39
N LYS A 626 -44.28 -20.98 2.43
CA LYS A 626 -44.41 -20.16 3.66
C LYS A 626 -45.77 -20.25 4.34
N GLU A 627 -46.60 -21.29 4.10
CA GLU A 627 -47.94 -21.38 4.65
C GLU A 627 -48.08 -21.95 6.08
N ASP A 628 -46.97 -22.35 6.73
CA ASP A 628 -47.02 -22.99 8.07
C ASP A 628 -46.19 -22.29 9.17
N GLU A 629 -46.05 -20.96 9.17
CA GLU A 629 -45.66 -20.26 10.39
C GLU A 629 -46.92 -19.93 11.23
N PRO A 630 -47.09 -20.45 12.45
CA PRO A 630 -48.16 -20.04 13.32
C PRO A 630 -48.04 -18.56 13.66
N GLU A 631 -49.07 -17.78 13.40
CA GLU A 631 -49.17 -16.34 13.73
C GLU A 631 -48.71 -16.11 15.19
N LYS A 632 -47.68 -15.29 15.37
CA LYS A 632 -47.31 -14.82 16.68
C LYS A 632 -48.47 -14.04 17.30
N PRO A 633 -48.93 -14.36 18.51
CA PRO A 633 -50.00 -13.63 19.17
C PRO A 633 -49.65 -12.15 19.30
N GLN A 634 -50.52 -11.30 18.80
CA GLN A 634 -50.39 -9.84 18.93
C GLN A 634 -50.40 -9.48 20.42
N PRO A 635 -49.54 -8.55 20.90
CA PRO A 635 -49.58 -8.08 22.27
C PRO A 635 -50.92 -7.33 22.46
N SER A 636 -51.72 -7.80 23.41
CA SER A 636 -52.94 -7.15 23.86
C SER A 636 -52.65 -5.74 24.35
N LYS A 637 -53.29 -4.74 23.75
CA LYS A 637 -53.33 -3.37 24.26
C LYS A 637 -53.99 -3.38 25.63
N GLY A 638 -53.26 -3.05 26.67
CA GLY A 638 -53.72 -2.69 27.98
C GLY A 638 -52.95 -1.46 28.45
#